data_dfc91280b1afa48c9b020efb7e3eae54
#
_entry.id   dfc91280b1afa48c9b020efb7e3eae54
#
_cell.length_a   1.000
_cell.length_b   1.000
_cell.length_c   1.000
_cell.angle_alpha   90.00
_cell.angle_beta   90.00
_cell.angle_gamma   90.00
#
_symmetry.space_group_name_H-M   'P 1'
#
loop_
_entity.id
_entity.type
_entity.pdbx_description
1 polymer ?
#
loop_
_entity_poly.entity_id
_entity_poly.type
_entity_poly.pdbx_seq_one_letter_code
_entity_poly.pdbx_strand_id
1 'polypeptide(L)'
;MEKTFKRTLVTCALPYANGPVHIGHLAGVYVPADIYVRFLRMRGEDVLYVCGSDEHGVPITIKARQQGCSPQDIVDKYHNIIKDSFAGLGINFDIYGRTSSQVHERNASEFFRKLYDQGKFITRESEQYYDPQAKTFLADRYIVGTCPKCGAEGAYGDQCEKCGSTLSPEELINPKSKLSGAEPIKKKTTHWYLPLQDYEQWLREWILDGHKEWRSNVYGQVKSWLDGGLQPRAVTRDLDWGVPVPVEGAEGKVLYVWFDAPIGYISNTQELLPDSWEKWWKSPDTKLVHFIGKDNIVFHCIVFPAMLKAYGDGYILPENVPANEFLNLEGEKISTSRGWAVWAHEYLRDFPGKEDVLRYTLTANAPETKDNDFSWKEFQSRNNSELVAIFGNFVNRAVVLTHKYFGGKVPACGQLESIDSETLAQIPLIKASLEKNIEEYRFREALRDAMSIARLGNKYISDTEPWKVAKTDLERTATILNVSLQICADLAIAFEPFTPFAASKLRDMLDVCMCTGTDHRADREGAALHTVPQDSSNGPCPGKGKCVCLSWDVLGQSSIIPEGHQLKEPELLFSKIEDAQIDAQIARLEKIRAERQEAQKAELAAKVTPQKSECSFEDFEKMDIRTATVLEAERVPKTDKLLKLTIDTGIDRRVIVSGIAEFYSPEDMVGRQICILANLKPRVIKGIESRGMILMARQNDGKMRFITPEQALVNGAEIG
;
A
#
# COMPACT_ATOMS: atom_id res chain seq x y z
N MET A 1 -12.64 16.23 29.39
CA MET A 1 -11.37 15.79 29.97
C MET A 1 -10.67 14.99 28.87
N GLU A 2 -9.47 15.36 28.48
CA GLU A 2 -8.64 14.51 27.60
C GLU A 2 -8.44 13.14 28.28
N LYS A 3 -8.63 12.06 27.53
CA LYS A 3 -8.32 10.72 28.02
C LYS A 3 -6.81 10.60 28.23
N THR A 4 -6.40 10.23 29.43
CA THR A 4 -5.00 9.92 29.74
C THR A 4 -4.81 8.40 29.66
N PHE A 5 -3.90 7.96 28.83
CA PHE A 5 -3.56 6.54 28.68
C PHE A 5 -2.25 6.24 29.42
N LYS A 6 -2.12 5.03 29.96
CA LYS A 6 -0.89 4.57 30.62
C LYS A 6 0.06 3.87 29.64
N ARG A 7 -0.48 3.37 28.52
CA ARG A 7 0.29 2.64 27.50
C ARG A 7 -0.33 2.79 26.13
N THR A 8 0.46 2.53 25.10
CA THR A 8 0.02 2.59 23.71
C THR A 8 0.28 1.26 23.01
N LEU A 9 -0.78 0.65 22.45
CA LEU A 9 -0.70 -0.50 21.56
C LEU A 9 -0.73 0.00 20.13
N VAL A 10 0.36 -0.22 19.39
CA VAL A 10 0.48 0.14 17.98
C VAL A 10 0.46 -1.13 17.15
N THR A 11 -0.41 -1.19 16.16
CA THR A 11 -0.47 -2.29 15.18
C THR A 11 -0.29 -1.77 13.76
N CYS A 12 0.26 -2.61 12.90
CA CYS A 12 0.33 -2.36 11.46
C CYS A 12 -0.53 -3.36 10.69
N ALA A 13 -1.16 -2.92 9.60
CA ALA A 13 -1.84 -3.83 8.69
C ALA A 13 -0.91 -4.99 8.33
N LEU A 14 -1.41 -6.23 8.46
CA LEU A 14 -0.63 -7.43 8.20
C LEU A 14 -0.34 -7.52 6.69
N PRO A 15 0.93 -7.54 6.25
CA PRO A 15 1.26 -7.75 4.85
C PRO A 15 0.91 -9.17 4.41
N TYR A 16 0.36 -9.29 3.22
CA TYR A 16 -0.07 -10.56 2.67
C TYR A 16 1.11 -11.40 2.19
N ALA A 17 1.30 -12.60 2.74
CA ALA A 17 2.47 -13.45 2.51
C ALA A 17 2.44 -14.19 1.16
N ASN A 18 2.05 -13.51 0.09
CA ASN A 18 2.11 -14.01 -1.28
C ASN A 18 3.19 -13.33 -2.14
N GLY A 19 3.94 -12.42 -1.58
CA GLY A 19 5.00 -11.66 -2.24
C GLY A 19 5.79 -10.81 -1.24
N PRO A 20 6.95 -10.26 -1.66
CA PRO A 20 7.72 -9.35 -0.82
C PRO A 20 7.01 -8.00 -0.66
N VAL A 21 7.41 -7.24 0.35
CA VAL A 21 6.96 -5.85 0.52
C VAL A 21 7.77 -4.90 -0.39
N HIS A 22 7.12 -3.83 -0.83
CA HIS A 22 7.70 -2.78 -1.66
C HIS A 22 7.59 -1.40 -0.99
N ILE A 23 8.26 -0.40 -1.58
CA ILE A 23 8.31 0.97 -1.04
C ILE A 23 6.92 1.58 -0.75
N GLY A 24 5.89 1.22 -1.50
CA GLY A 24 4.51 1.67 -1.24
C GLY A 24 3.96 1.15 0.10
N HIS A 25 4.24 -0.11 0.45
CA HIS A 25 3.90 -0.66 1.76
C HIS A 25 4.68 0.05 2.87
N LEU A 26 5.98 0.27 2.65
CA LEU A 26 6.84 0.94 3.62
C LEU A 26 6.38 2.37 3.91
N ALA A 27 6.14 3.17 2.88
CA ALA A 27 5.69 4.56 3.00
C ALA A 27 4.25 4.67 3.55
N GLY A 28 3.39 3.70 3.17
CA GLY A 28 1.99 3.71 3.55
C GLY A 28 1.74 3.33 5.01
N VAL A 29 2.54 2.42 5.56
CA VAL A 29 2.23 1.78 6.84
C VAL A 29 3.44 1.72 7.78
N TYR A 30 4.53 1.04 7.38
CA TYR A 30 5.51 0.53 8.34
C TYR A 30 6.53 1.56 8.78
N VAL A 31 7.00 2.44 7.89
CA VAL A 31 7.90 3.55 8.25
C VAL A 31 7.20 4.58 9.14
N PRO A 32 5.97 5.04 8.83
CA PRO A 32 5.22 5.93 9.71
C PRO A 32 4.97 5.35 11.11
N ALA A 33 4.62 4.07 11.19
CA ALA A 33 4.38 3.40 12.46
C ALA A 33 5.66 3.30 13.31
N ASP A 34 6.79 2.93 12.70
CA ASP A 34 8.08 2.83 13.38
C ASP A 34 8.56 4.21 13.88
N ILE A 35 8.36 5.28 13.10
CA ILE A 35 8.64 6.66 13.55
C ILE A 35 7.85 6.98 14.81
N TYR A 36 6.55 6.70 14.81
CA TYR A 36 5.68 6.96 15.96
C TYR A 36 6.09 6.14 17.19
N VAL A 37 6.37 4.86 17.02
CA VAL A 37 6.80 3.97 18.12
C VAL A 37 8.13 4.41 18.71
N ARG A 38 9.13 4.75 17.87
CA ARG A 38 10.43 5.26 18.33
C ARG A 38 10.26 6.53 19.14
N PHE A 39 9.47 7.47 18.66
CA PHE A 39 9.16 8.71 19.36
C PHE A 39 8.57 8.46 20.75
N LEU A 40 7.54 7.60 20.86
CA LEU A 40 6.91 7.27 22.14
C LEU A 40 7.89 6.60 23.11
N ARG A 41 8.70 5.66 22.62
CA ARG A 41 9.73 4.97 23.42
C ARG A 41 10.80 5.95 23.93
N MET A 42 11.22 6.92 23.12
CA MET A 42 12.16 7.95 23.53
C MET A 42 11.60 8.89 24.61
N ARG A 43 10.27 9.02 24.68
CA ARG A 43 9.56 9.72 25.76
C ARG A 43 9.38 8.85 27.02
N GLY A 44 9.86 7.62 27.02
CA GLY A 44 9.71 6.67 28.13
C GLY A 44 8.31 6.10 28.27
N GLU A 45 7.47 6.17 27.23
CA GLU A 45 6.12 5.61 27.26
C GLU A 45 6.14 4.07 27.14
N ASP A 46 5.17 3.40 27.79
CA ASP A 46 4.96 1.95 27.67
C ASP A 46 4.26 1.65 26.34
N VAL A 47 5.02 1.12 25.36
CA VAL A 47 4.56 0.92 23.99
C VAL A 47 4.75 -0.51 23.55
N LEU A 48 3.69 -1.13 23.05
CA LEU A 48 3.73 -2.44 22.41
C LEU A 48 3.50 -2.29 20.89
N TYR A 49 4.44 -2.82 20.09
CA TYR A 49 4.43 -2.70 18.63
C TYR A 49 4.22 -4.07 17.97
N VAL A 50 3.04 -4.30 17.44
CA VAL A 50 2.57 -5.62 16.96
C VAL A 50 2.33 -5.60 15.46
N CYS A 51 2.90 -6.59 14.78
CA CYS A 51 2.60 -6.91 13.38
C CYS A 51 2.74 -8.41 13.14
N GLY A 52 2.53 -8.86 11.92
CA GLY A 52 2.69 -10.23 11.46
C GLY A 52 2.36 -10.34 9.99
N SER A 53 2.45 -11.53 9.41
CA SER A 53 2.01 -11.80 8.04
C SER A 53 0.59 -12.37 8.01
N ASP A 54 -0.21 -11.87 7.05
CA ASP A 54 -1.48 -12.49 6.65
C ASP A 54 -1.18 -13.65 5.69
N GLU A 55 -1.52 -14.87 6.10
CA GLU A 55 -1.04 -16.11 5.46
C GLU A 55 -2.18 -17.00 4.91
N HIS A 56 -3.42 -16.53 4.94
CA HIS A 56 -4.57 -17.29 4.46
C HIS A 56 -5.16 -16.71 3.18
N GLY A 57 -5.94 -17.53 2.45
CA GLY A 57 -6.74 -17.11 1.31
C GLY A 57 -6.23 -17.52 -0.07
N VAL A 58 -7.08 -17.23 -1.06
CA VAL A 58 -6.97 -17.70 -2.44
C VAL A 58 -5.67 -17.37 -3.17
N PRO A 59 -5.12 -16.15 -3.10
CA PRO A 59 -3.90 -15.82 -3.85
C PRO A 59 -2.68 -16.67 -3.46
N ILE A 60 -2.60 -17.13 -2.21
CA ILE A 60 -1.53 -18.02 -1.73
C ILE A 60 -1.69 -19.41 -2.37
N THR A 61 -2.90 -19.96 -2.37
CA THR A 61 -3.18 -21.27 -2.99
C THR A 61 -2.96 -21.26 -4.50
N ILE A 62 -3.31 -20.16 -5.19
CA ILE A 62 -3.01 -19.98 -6.61
C ILE A 62 -1.50 -20.02 -6.84
N LYS A 63 -0.75 -19.26 -6.05
CA LYS A 63 0.71 -19.17 -6.19
C LYS A 63 1.40 -20.50 -5.88
N ALA A 64 0.96 -21.19 -4.84
CA ALA A 64 1.46 -22.53 -4.49
C ALA A 64 1.29 -23.51 -5.65
N ARG A 65 0.10 -23.55 -6.26
CA ARG A 65 -0.17 -24.41 -7.44
C ARG A 65 0.68 -24.03 -8.65
N GLN A 66 0.86 -22.70 -8.91
CA GLN A 66 1.72 -22.23 -10.02
C GLN A 66 3.17 -22.62 -9.84
N GLN A 67 3.66 -22.70 -8.59
CA GLN A 67 5.04 -23.07 -8.26
C GLN A 67 5.21 -24.56 -7.96
N GLY A 68 4.15 -25.36 -7.94
CA GLY A 68 4.19 -26.78 -7.67
C GLY A 68 4.60 -27.13 -6.24
N CYS A 69 4.26 -26.26 -5.26
CA CYS A 69 4.60 -26.41 -3.85
C CYS A 69 3.36 -26.27 -2.96
N SER A 70 3.49 -26.46 -1.66
CA SER A 70 2.40 -26.28 -0.72
C SER A 70 2.13 -24.79 -0.42
N PRO A 71 0.91 -24.41 0.02
CA PRO A 71 0.65 -23.07 0.54
C PRO A 71 1.58 -22.70 1.69
N GLN A 72 1.94 -23.66 2.56
CA GLN A 72 2.88 -23.45 3.67
C GLN A 72 4.26 -23.02 3.18
N ASP A 73 4.80 -23.64 2.12
CA ASP A 73 6.09 -23.27 1.54
C ASP A 73 6.09 -21.81 1.03
N ILE A 74 4.96 -21.36 0.46
CA ILE A 74 4.80 -19.98 -0.01
C ILE A 74 4.85 -19.01 1.16
N VAL A 75 4.04 -19.25 2.20
CA VAL A 75 3.96 -18.32 3.32
C VAL A 75 5.25 -18.32 4.14
N ASP A 76 5.91 -19.46 4.33
CA ASP A 76 7.21 -19.55 5.02
C ASP A 76 8.28 -18.73 4.30
N LYS A 77 8.33 -18.84 2.99
CA LYS A 77 9.25 -18.06 2.16
C LYS A 77 9.02 -16.57 2.30
N TYR A 78 7.78 -16.11 2.12
CA TYR A 78 7.51 -14.67 2.10
C TYR A 78 7.44 -14.06 3.48
N HIS A 79 6.99 -14.79 4.51
CA HIS A 79 7.11 -14.36 5.89
C HIS A 79 8.55 -13.97 6.23
N ASN A 80 9.52 -14.86 5.94
CA ASN A 80 10.93 -14.60 6.25
C ASN A 80 11.49 -13.41 5.43
N ILE A 81 11.23 -13.36 4.11
CA ILE A 81 11.67 -12.23 3.28
C ILE A 81 11.13 -10.89 3.79
N ILE A 82 9.87 -10.85 4.20
CA ILE A 82 9.24 -9.62 4.70
C ILE A 82 9.81 -9.24 6.06
N LYS A 83 9.93 -10.20 6.99
CA LYS A 83 10.51 -10.02 8.32
C LYS A 83 11.95 -9.47 8.24
N ASP A 84 12.78 -10.10 7.41
CA ASP A 84 14.17 -9.69 7.21
C ASP A 84 14.27 -8.31 6.55
N SER A 85 13.34 -7.99 5.63
CA SER A 85 13.27 -6.66 5.02
C SER A 85 12.94 -5.57 6.04
N PHE A 86 12.02 -5.82 6.96
CA PHE A 86 11.71 -4.88 8.03
C PHE A 86 12.89 -4.70 8.98
N ALA A 87 13.51 -5.80 9.43
CA ALA A 87 14.68 -5.75 10.30
C ALA A 87 15.85 -4.99 9.62
N GLY A 88 16.12 -5.27 8.35
CA GLY A 88 17.16 -4.58 7.57
C GLY A 88 16.91 -3.08 7.42
N LEU A 89 15.67 -2.63 7.42
CA LEU A 89 15.30 -1.22 7.41
C LEU A 89 15.18 -0.59 8.82
N GLY A 90 15.54 -1.34 9.87
CA GLY A 90 15.44 -0.87 11.25
C GLY A 90 14.01 -0.75 11.78
N ILE A 91 13.03 -1.40 11.15
CA ILE A 91 11.65 -1.45 11.64
C ILE A 91 11.55 -2.60 12.63
N ASN A 92 11.44 -2.27 13.91
CA ASN A 92 11.60 -3.22 15.02
C ASN A 92 10.28 -3.43 15.77
N PHE A 93 9.49 -4.42 15.31
CA PHE A 93 8.31 -4.90 16.04
C PHE A 93 8.71 -5.63 17.31
N ASP A 94 7.91 -5.53 18.37
CA ASP A 94 8.04 -6.40 19.55
C ASP A 94 7.71 -7.84 19.18
N ILE A 95 6.73 -8.03 18.29
CA ILE A 95 6.45 -9.31 17.63
C ILE A 95 6.08 -9.10 16.16
N TYR A 96 6.70 -9.89 15.28
CA TYR A 96 6.25 -10.11 13.91
C TYR A 96 5.77 -11.56 13.79
N GLY A 97 4.47 -11.76 14.05
CA GLY A 97 3.84 -13.09 14.11
C GLY A 97 3.27 -13.57 12.77
N ARG A 98 2.35 -14.53 12.80
CA ARG A 98 1.77 -15.17 11.61
C ARG A 98 0.34 -15.62 11.88
N THR A 99 -0.54 -15.48 10.86
CA THR A 99 -1.91 -16.01 10.97
C THR A 99 -1.98 -17.52 10.77
N SER A 100 -0.92 -18.18 10.27
CA SER A 100 -0.84 -19.65 10.22
C SER A 100 -0.30 -20.29 11.50
N SER A 101 -0.10 -19.51 12.59
CA SER A 101 0.36 -20.08 13.87
C SER A 101 -0.75 -20.84 14.60
N GLN A 102 -0.36 -21.84 15.40
CA GLN A 102 -1.32 -22.61 16.22
C GLN A 102 -2.07 -21.74 17.24
N VAL A 103 -1.41 -20.69 17.75
CA VAL A 103 -2.05 -19.74 18.67
C VAL A 103 -3.16 -19.00 17.94
N HIS A 104 -2.91 -18.57 16.72
CA HIS A 104 -3.91 -17.88 15.93
C HIS A 104 -5.06 -18.79 15.51
N GLU A 105 -4.79 -20.02 15.06
CA GLU A 105 -5.83 -21.00 14.70
C GLU A 105 -6.80 -21.25 15.86
N ARG A 106 -6.24 -21.45 17.07
CA ARG A 106 -7.06 -21.60 18.29
C ARG A 106 -7.91 -20.35 18.55
N ASN A 107 -7.30 -19.17 18.55
CA ASN A 107 -7.99 -17.93 18.85
C ASN A 107 -9.08 -17.57 17.85
N ALA A 108 -8.80 -17.73 16.56
CA ALA A 108 -9.77 -17.48 15.50
C ALA A 108 -10.95 -18.46 15.56
N SER A 109 -10.65 -19.74 15.85
CA SER A 109 -11.67 -20.78 16.05
C SER A 109 -12.54 -20.48 17.27
N GLU A 110 -11.95 -20.10 18.42
CA GLU A 110 -12.67 -19.73 19.63
C GLU A 110 -13.52 -18.47 19.40
N PHE A 111 -12.98 -17.48 18.66
CA PHE A 111 -13.69 -16.25 18.35
C PHE A 111 -14.92 -16.54 17.48
N PHE A 112 -14.79 -17.35 16.45
CA PHE A 112 -15.93 -17.77 15.63
C PHE A 112 -16.94 -18.55 16.43
N ARG A 113 -16.50 -19.57 17.21
CA ARG A 113 -17.40 -20.43 18.02
C ARG A 113 -18.23 -19.62 19.00
N LYS A 114 -17.61 -18.68 19.73
CA LYS A 114 -18.34 -17.82 20.66
C LYS A 114 -19.43 -17.00 19.99
N LEU A 115 -19.12 -16.39 18.83
CA LEU A 115 -20.13 -15.65 18.06
C LEU A 115 -21.24 -16.56 17.53
N TYR A 116 -20.90 -17.77 17.11
CA TYR A 116 -21.86 -18.77 16.65
C TYR A 116 -22.80 -19.21 17.80
N ASP A 117 -22.26 -19.57 18.96
CA ASP A 117 -23.03 -19.99 20.13
C ASP A 117 -23.94 -18.88 20.67
N GLN A 118 -23.54 -17.62 20.51
CA GLN A 118 -24.34 -16.44 20.86
C GLN A 118 -25.40 -16.08 19.81
N GLY A 119 -25.51 -16.83 18.68
CA GLY A 119 -26.44 -16.54 17.61
C GLY A 119 -26.17 -15.23 16.86
N LYS A 120 -24.90 -14.78 16.81
CA LYS A 120 -24.50 -13.53 16.16
C LYS A 120 -24.39 -13.62 14.64
N PHE A 121 -24.44 -14.82 14.09
CA PHE A 121 -24.39 -15.03 12.64
C PHE A 121 -25.77 -15.34 12.06
N ILE A 122 -26.00 -14.87 10.85
CA ILE A 122 -27.06 -15.36 9.99
C ILE A 122 -26.49 -16.37 8.99
N THR A 123 -27.28 -17.40 8.66
CA THR A 123 -26.89 -18.43 7.70
C THR A 123 -27.62 -18.18 6.39
N ARG A 124 -26.89 -18.23 5.26
CA ARG A 124 -27.47 -18.12 3.91
C ARG A 124 -26.97 -19.25 3.02
N GLU A 125 -27.90 -19.89 2.34
CA GLU A 125 -27.59 -20.78 1.22
C GLU A 125 -27.45 -19.92 -0.05
N SER A 126 -26.39 -20.17 -0.81
CA SER A 126 -26.14 -19.53 -2.11
C SER A 126 -25.66 -20.56 -3.12
N GLU A 127 -25.88 -20.32 -4.39
CA GLU A 127 -25.28 -21.10 -5.45
C GLU A 127 -23.94 -20.47 -5.83
N GLN A 128 -22.88 -21.27 -5.77
CA GLN A 128 -21.53 -20.84 -6.17
C GLN A 128 -20.99 -21.76 -7.26
N TYR A 129 -20.03 -21.25 -8.03
CA TYR A 129 -19.37 -22.04 -9.04
C TYR A 129 -18.48 -23.12 -8.41
N TYR A 130 -18.60 -24.33 -8.93
CA TYR A 130 -17.89 -25.53 -8.51
C TYR A 130 -17.19 -26.15 -9.72
N ASP A 131 -15.92 -26.49 -9.57
CA ASP A 131 -15.17 -27.23 -10.58
C ASP A 131 -15.36 -28.73 -10.38
N PRO A 132 -16.06 -29.44 -11.31
CA PRO A 132 -16.29 -30.84 -11.16
C PRO A 132 -15.04 -31.70 -11.35
N GLN A 133 -14.01 -31.20 -12.06
CA GLN A 133 -12.75 -31.91 -12.29
C GLN A 133 -11.80 -31.73 -11.10
N ALA A 134 -11.64 -30.52 -10.62
CA ALA A 134 -10.83 -30.21 -9.42
C ALA A 134 -11.56 -30.56 -8.11
N LYS A 135 -12.86 -30.88 -8.17
CA LYS A 135 -13.73 -31.22 -7.03
C LYS A 135 -13.71 -30.16 -5.91
N THR A 136 -13.68 -28.88 -6.28
CA THR A 136 -13.63 -27.76 -5.33
C THR A 136 -14.54 -26.62 -5.77
N PHE A 137 -15.05 -25.85 -4.80
CA PHE A 137 -15.69 -24.58 -5.09
C PHE A 137 -14.66 -23.57 -5.62
N LEU A 138 -15.11 -22.71 -6.50
CA LEU A 138 -14.27 -21.69 -7.12
C LEU A 138 -14.52 -20.35 -6.46
N ALA A 139 -13.52 -19.82 -5.77
CA ALA A 139 -13.52 -18.41 -5.41
C ALA A 139 -13.44 -17.55 -6.70
N ASP A 140 -13.90 -16.31 -6.61
CA ASP A 140 -14.07 -15.42 -7.75
C ASP A 140 -12.83 -15.32 -8.65
N ARG A 141 -11.62 -15.35 -8.06
CA ARG A 141 -10.34 -15.31 -8.79
C ARG A 141 -9.91 -16.64 -9.42
N TYR A 142 -10.62 -17.72 -9.12
CA TYR A 142 -10.46 -19.00 -9.81
C TYR A 142 -11.36 -19.12 -11.03
N ILE A 143 -12.25 -18.15 -11.26
CA ILE A 143 -13.14 -18.10 -12.41
C ILE A 143 -12.62 -17.03 -13.36
N VAL A 144 -12.40 -17.40 -14.60
CA VAL A 144 -11.99 -16.50 -15.67
C VAL A 144 -12.96 -16.60 -16.83
N GLY A 145 -13.20 -15.48 -17.48
CA GLY A 145 -14.10 -15.41 -18.62
C GLY A 145 -13.91 -14.14 -19.39
N THR A 146 -14.84 -13.84 -20.29
CA THR A 146 -14.82 -12.58 -21.04
C THR A 146 -15.58 -11.51 -20.25
N CYS A 147 -14.96 -10.35 -20.06
CA CYS A 147 -15.57 -9.22 -19.37
C CYS A 147 -16.80 -8.69 -20.15
N PRO A 148 -17.99 -8.61 -19.55
CA PRO A 148 -19.19 -8.11 -20.24
C PRO A 148 -19.11 -6.61 -20.57
N LYS A 149 -18.28 -5.85 -19.83
CA LYS A 149 -18.21 -4.37 -20.01
C LYS A 149 -17.20 -3.95 -21.09
N CYS A 150 -16.07 -4.64 -21.21
CA CYS A 150 -15.05 -4.25 -22.18
C CYS A 150 -14.65 -5.35 -23.17
N GLY A 151 -15.23 -6.55 -23.08
CA GLY A 151 -14.94 -7.68 -23.97
C GLY A 151 -13.56 -8.30 -23.77
N ALA A 152 -12.82 -7.96 -22.71
CA ALA A 152 -11.51 -8.53 -22.45
C ALA A 152 -11.64 -9.99 -22.04
N GLU A 153 -10.89 -10.89 -22.68
CA GLU A 153 -10.73 -12.26 -22.25
C GLU A 153 -9.86 -12.34 -21.00
N GLY A 154 -10.06 -13.37 -20.19
CA GLY A 154 -9.29 -13.60 -18.96
C GLY A 154 -9.63 -12.64 -17.81
N ALA A 155 -10.78 -11.98 -17.86
CA ALA A 155 -11.29 -11.22 -16.72
C ALA A 155 -11.62 -12.16 -15.57
N TYR A 156 -11.26 -11.77 -14.34
CA TYR A 156 -11.58 -12.53 -13.13
C TYR A 156 -13.03 -12.30 -12.68
N GLY A 157 -13.55 -13.23 -11.90
CA GLY A 157 -14.91 -13.15 -11.39
C GLY A 157 -15.18 -11.97 -10.42
N ASP A 158 -14.15 -11.37 -9.85
CA ASP A 158 -14.25 -10.20 -8.96
C ASP A 158 -13.95 -8.87 -9.64
N GLN A 159 -13.10 -8.89 -10.68
CA GLN A 159 -12.65 -7.66 -11.34
C GLN A 159 -12.07 -7.93 -12.72
N CYS A 160 -12.31 -7.02 -13.65
CA CYS A 160 -11.58 -7.00 -14.90
C CYS A 160 -10.30 -6.16 -14.76
N GLU A 161 -9.13 -6.81 -14.85
CA GLU A 161 -7.84 -6.09 -14.74
C GLU A 161 -7.60 -5.09 -15.88
N LYS A 162 -8.29 -5.25 -17.03
CA LYS A 162 -8.14 -4.36 -18.18
C LYS A 162 -8.90 -3.05 -18.02
N CYS A 163 -10.17 -3.09 -17.64
CA CYS A 163 -11.00 -1.88 -17.51
C CYS A 163 -11.24 -1.44 -16.07
N GLY A 164 -10.73 -2.22 -15.08
CA GLY A 164 -10.88 -1.91 -13.67
C GLY A 164 -12.29 -2.10 -13.09
N SER A 165 -13.25 -2.57 -13.89
CA SER A 165 -14.63 -2.77 -13.44
C SER A 165 -14.73 -3.92 -12.45
N THR A 166 -15.43 -3.70 -11.35
CA THR A 166 -15.88 -4.77 -10.45
C THR A 166 -16.88 -5.64 -11.18
N LEU A 167 -16.76 -6.95 -11.02
CA LEU A 167 -17.58 -7.97 -11.63
C LEU A 167 -18.09 -8.94 -10.57
N SER A 168 -19.11 -9.72 -10.92
CA SER A 168 -19.42 -10.99 -10.26
C SER A 168 -19.14 -12.14 -11.23
N PRO A 169 -18.84 -13.36 -10.74
CA PRO A 169 -18.61 -14.51 -11.60
C PRO A 169 -19.75 -14.79 -12.58
N GLU A 170 -20.97 -14.44 -12.21
CA GLU A 170 -22.18 -14.65 -13.02
C GLU A 170 -22.28 -13.67 -14.19
N GLU A 171 -21.60 -12.54 -14.12
CA GLU A 171 -21.56 -11.55 -15.21
C GLU A 171 -20.56 -11.94 -16.30
N LEU A 172 -19.61 -12.86 -16.00
CA LEU A 172 -18.61 -13.27 -16.97
C LEU A 172 -19.26 -14.04 -18.14
N ILE A 173 -18.82 -13.73 -19.35
CA ILE A 173 -19.23 -14.47 -20.55
C ILE A 173 -18.28 -15.67 -20.70
N ASN A 174 -18.84 -16.89 -20.89
CA ASN A 174 -18.11 -18.14 -20.99
C ASN A 174 -17.14 -18.37 -19.82
N PRO A 175 -17.62 -18.42 -18.57
CA PRO A 175 -16.77 -18.64 -17.42
C PRO A 175 -16.08 -20.01 -17.48
N LYS A 176 -14.79 -20.04 -17.12
CA LYS A 176 -13.97 -21.25 -17.03
C LYS A 176 -13.25 -21.31 -15.69
N SER A 177 -13.07 -22.52 -15.19
CA SER A 177 -12.19 -22.74 -14.04
C SER A 177 -10.75 -22.51 -14.43
N LYS A 178 -10.04 -21.68 -13.68
CA LYS A 178 -8.59 -21.50 -13.84
C LYS A 178 -7.79 -22.70 -13.34
N LEU A 179 -8.41 -23.61 -12.58
CA LEU A 179 -7.75 -24.79 -12.02
C LEU A 179 -7.64 -25.91 -13.04
N SER A 180 -8.74 -26.22 -13.75
CA SER A 180 -8.83 -27.34 -14.68
C SER A 180 -9.08 -26.92 -16.12
N GLY A 181 -9.47 -25.67 -16.36
CA GLY A 181 -9.96 -25.19 -17.67
C GLY A 181 -11.40 -25.62 -17.99
N ALA A 182 -12.03 -26.42 -17.11
CA ALA A 182 -13.41 -26.91 -17.31
C ALA A 182 -14.43 -25.77 -17.15
N GLU A 183 -15.60 -25.96 -17.76
CA GLU A 183 -16.77 -25.11 -17.49
C GLU A 183 -17.28 -25.43 -16.08
N PRO A 184 -17.36 -24.43 -15.19
CA PRO A 184 -17.82 -24.64 -13.83
C PRO A 184 -19.35 -24.82 -13.77
N ILE A 185 -19.81 -25.64 -12.84
CA ILE A 185 -21.24 -25.84 -12.57
C ILE A 185 -21.65 -25.05 -11.32
N LYS A 186 -22.92 -24.69 -11.22
CA LYS A 186 -23.47 -24.10 -9.99
C LYS A 186 -23.79 -25.21 -8.99
N LYS A 187 -23.34 -25.04 -7.75
CA LYS A 187 -23.61 -25.96 -6.63
C LYS A 187 -23.99 -25.14 -5.40
N LYS A 188 -24.99 -25.60 -4.66
CA LYS A 188 -25.41 -24.97 -3.41
C LYS A 188 -24.36 -25.14 -2.33
N THR A 189 -24.11 -24.03 -1.59
CA THR A 189 -23.27 -23.99 -0.41
C THR A 189 -23.86 -23.06 0.61
N THR A 190 -23.58 -23.32 1.89
CA THR A 190 -24.08 -22.52 3.02
C THR A 190 -22.93 -21.81 3.68
N HIS A 191 -23.09 -20.50 3.90
CA HIS A 191 -22.11 -19.66 4.59
C HIS A 191 -22.73 -18.90 5.75
N TRP A 192 -21.88 -18.58 6.73
CA TRP A 192 -22.22 -17.72 7.86
C TRP A 192 -21.86 -16.26 7.54
N TYR A 193 -22.71 -15.35 7.99
CA TYR A 193 -22.59 -13.92 7.76
C TYR A 193 -22.70 -13.16 9.06
N LEU A 194 -21.82 -12.21 9.32
CA LEU A 194 -21.97 -11.22 10.36
C LEU A 194 -22.92 -10.12 9.85
N PRO A 195 -24.07 -9.88 10.52
CA PRO A 195 -25.04 -8.86 10.12
C PRO A 195 -24.52 -7.46 10.53
N LEU A 196 -23.64 -6.87 9.72
CA LEU A 196 -23.00 -5.58 10.02
C LEU A 196 -24.01 -4.44 10.19
N GLN A 197 -25.18 -4.50 9.54
CA GLN A 197 -26.25 -3.51 9.69
C GLN A 197 -26.75 -3.38 11.14
N ASP A 198 -26.65 -4.44 11.94
CA ASP A 198 -27.07 -4.42 13.34
C ASP A 198 -26.16 -3.56 14.23
N TYR A 199 -24.96 -3.27 13.74
CA TYR A 199 -23.95 -2.43 14.41
C TYR A 199 -23.87 -1.01 13.80
N GLU A 200 -24.61 -0.70 12.75
CA GLU A 200 -24.49 0.55 12.00
C GLU A 200 -24.73 1.78 12.87
N GLN A 201 -25.83 1.79 13.64
CA GLN A 201 -26.16 2.92 14.52
C GLN A 201 -25.03 3.18 15.54
N TRP A 202 -24.54 2.12 16.19
CA TRP A 202 -23.44 2.23 17.14
C TRP A 202 -22.13 2.72 16.48
N LEU A 203 -21.82 2.25 15.26
CA LEU A 203 -20.65 2.70 14.51
C LEU A 203 -20.76 4.19 14.13
N ARG A 204 -21.97 4.67 13.79
CA ARG A 204 -22.22 6.09 13.54
C ARG A 204 -21.93 6.95 14.76
N GLU A 205 -22.48 6.57 15.89
CA GLU A 205 -22.28 7.28 17.16
C GLU A 205 -20.81 7.25 17.58
N TRP A 206 -20.17 6.09 17.50
CA TRP A 206 -18.78 5.96 17.90
C TRP A 206 -17.81 6.72 16.98
N ILE A 207 -17.96 6.61 15.66
CA ILE A 207 -17.02 7.21 14.72
C ILE A 207 -17.42 8.64 14.33
N LEU A 208 -18.65 8.82 13.81
CA LEU A 208 -19.02 10.11 13.21
C LEU A 208 -19.23 11.20 14.26
N ASP A 209 -19.63 10.82 15.46
CA ASP A 209 -19.79 11.77 16.57
C ASP A 209 -18.57 11.79 17.50
N GLY A 210 -17.92 10.64 17.70
CA GLY A 210 -16.83 10.47 18.66
C GLY A 210 -15.43 10.72 18.13
N HIS A 211 -15.18 10.57 16.81
CA HIS A 211 -13.84 10.64 16.22
C HIS A 211 -13.73 11.57 15.00
N LYS A 212 -14.19 12.81 15.18
CA LYS A 212 -14.10 13.86 14.13
C LYS A 212 -12.67 14.31 13.84
N GLU A 213 -11.75 14.03 14.75
CA GLU A 213 -10.31 14.31 14.65
C GLU A 213 -9.56 13.32 13.74
N TRP A 214 -10.16 12.19 13.38
CA TRP A 214 -9.53 11.25 12.45
C TRP A 214 -9.26 11.92 11.10
N ARG A 215 -8.24 11.44 10.41
CA ARG A 215 -7.89 11.98 9.08
C ARG A 215 -9.11 12.01 8.15
N SER A 216 -9.19 13.05 7.36
CA SER A 216 -10.36 13.32 6.48
C SER A 216 -10.66 12.18 5.49
N ASN A 217 -9.63 11.49 5.00
CA ASN A 217 -9.81 10.33 4.11
C ASN A 217 -10.43 9.14 4.87
N VAL A 218 -10.00 8.88 6.11
CA VAL A 218 -10.56 7.82 6.95
C VAL A 218 -12.02 8.13 7.30
N TYR A 219 -12.25 9.32 7.86
CA TYR A 219 -13.58 9.78 8.25
C TYR A 219 -14.55 9.79 7.04
N GLY A 220 -14.11 10.33 5.91
CA GLY A 220 -14.91 10.43 4.69
C GLY A 220 -15.27 9.06 4.10
N GLN A 221 -14.32 8.13 4.07
CA GLN A 221 -14.57 6.78 3.57
C GLN A 221 -15.53 6.01 4.49
N VAL A 222 -15.33 6.07 5.80
CA VAL A 222 -16.24 5.44 6.78
C VAL A 222 -17.64 6.02 6.67
N LYS A 223 -17.76 7.36 6.61
CA LYS A 223 -19.04 8.03 6.42
C LYS A 223 -19.75 7.56 5.15
N SER A 224 -19.03 7.47 4.03
CA SER A 224 -19.59 6.99 2.75
C SER A 224 -20.14 5.56 2.85
N TRP A 225 -19.42 4.67 3.56
CA TRP A 225 -19.88 3.29 3.78
C TRP A 225 -21.12 3.22 4.65
N LEU A 226 -21.15 3.96 5.74
CA LEU A 226 -22.31 4.03 6.63
C LEU A 226 -23.52 4.66 5.92
N ASP A 227 -23.34 5.73 5.15
CA ASP A 227 -24.42 6.37 4.39
C ASP A 227 -24.98 5.47 3.28
N GLY A 228 -24.17 4.56 2.73
CA GLY A 228 -24.58 3.53 1.78
C GLY A 228 -25.40 2.39 2.40
N GLY A 229 -25.44 2.30 3.72
CA GLY A 229 -26.07 1.21 4.47
C GLY A 229 -25.21 -0.06 4.49
N LEU A 230 -24.94 -0.59 5.68
CA LEU A 230 -24.14 -1.80 5.86
C LEU A 230 -24.94 -3.05 5.49
N GLN A 231 -24.27 -4.01 4.89
CA GLN A 231 -24.83 -5.29 4.49
C GLN A 231 -24.18 -6.45 5.27
N PRO A 232 -24.88 -7.57 5.44
CA PRO A 232 -24.30 -8.77 6.05
C PRO A 232 -23.05 -9.22 5.29
N ARG A 233 -21.97 -9.52 6.03
CA ARG A 233 -20.70 -9.92 5.44
C ARG A 233 -20.39 -11.37 5.75
N ALA A 234 -20.08 -12.15 4.71
CA ALA A 234 -19.70 -13.55 4.87
C ALA A 234 -18.39 -13.66 5.67
N VAL A 235 -18.37 -14.58 6.63
CA VAL A 235 -17.23 -14.86 7.52
C VAL A 235 -16.60 -16.23 7.25
N THR A 236 -17.11 -16.98 6.26
CA THR A 236 -16.60 -18.29 5.85
C THR A 236 -16.43 -18.37 4.34
N ARG A 237 -15.59 -19.29 3.88
CA ARG A 237 -15.35 -19.60 2.45
C ARG A 237 -15.15 -21.09 2.25
N ASP A 238 -15.53 -21.58 1.07
CA ASP A 238 -15.21 -22.93 0.62
C ASP A 238 -13.77 -22.94 0.07
N LEU A 239 -12.82 -23.24 0.92
CA LEU A 239 -11.39 -23.31 0.64
C LEU A 239 -10.74 -24.41 1.50
N ASP A 240 -9.57 -24.88 1.08
CA ASP A 240 -8.75 -25.87 1.74
C ASP A 240 -7.52 -25.30 2.48
N TRP A 241 -7.32 -23.96 2.43
CA TRP A 241 -6.24 -23.27 3.11
C TRP A 241 -6.77 -22.08 3.91
N GLY A 242 -6.66 -22.16 5.22
CA GLY A 242 -7.14 -21.18 6.21
C GLY A 242 -7.52 -21.89 7.51
N VAL A 243 -8.01 -21.14 8.49
CA VAL A 243 -8.50 -21.69 9.75
C VAL A 243 -9.81 -22.46 9.51
N PRO A 244 -9.89 -23.76 9.81
CA PRO A 244 -11.13 -24.53 9.63
C PRO A 244 -12.29 -23.94 10.44
N VAL A 245 -13.49 -23.95 9.85
CA VAL A 245 -14.69 -23.50 10.55
C VAL A 245 -15.06 -24.51 11.65
N PRO A 246 -15.07 -24.11 12.94
CA PRO A 246 -15.09 -25.07 14.05
C PRO A 246 -16.51 -25.51 14.49
N VAL A 247 -17.45 -25.68 13.54
CA VAL A 247 -18.83 -26.10 13.83
C VAL A 247 -19.26 -27.24 12.93
N GLU A 248 -20.23 -28.04 13.39
CA GLU A 248 -20.80 -29.16 12.65
C GLU A 248 -21.46 -28.69 11.33
N GLY A 249 -21.30 -29.46 10.25
CA GLY A 249 -21.83 -29.12 8.92
C GLY A 249 -21.02 -28.09 8.15
N ALA A 250 -19.81 -27.77 8.63
CA ALA A 250 -18.90 -26.84 7.99
C ALA A 250 -17.70 -27.52 7.30
N GLU A 251 -17.79 -28.81 7.00
CA GLU A 251 -16.71 -29.57 6.37
C GLU A 251 -16.30 -28.95 5.02
N GLY A 252 -14.99 -28.80 4.81
CA GLY A 252 -14.42 -28.17 3.62
C GLY A 252 -14.55 -26.64 3.57
N LYS A 253 -14.80 -26.03 4.72
CA LYS A 253 -14.88 -24.56 4.85
C LYS A 253 -13.83 -24.06 5.82
N VAL A 254 -13.34 -22.86 5.51
CA VAL A 254 -12.42 -22.10 6.36
C VAL A 254 -13.01 -20.73 6.72
N LEU A 255 -12.48 -20.12 7.76
CA LEU A 255 -12.78 -18.74 8.06
C LEU A 255 -12.31 -17.85 6.91
N TYR A 256 -13.11 -16.83 6.61
CA TYR A 256 -12.74 -15.87 5.58
C TYR A 256 -11.56 -15.00 6.07
N VAL A 257 -10.54 -14.84 5.25
CA VAL A 257 -9.31 -14.12 5.61
C VAL A 257 -9.55 -12.74 6.24
N TRP A 258 -10.57 -12.02 5.81
CA TRP A 258 -10.94 -10.72 6.38
C TRP A 258 -11.66 -10.81 7.74
N PHE A 259 -12.06 -12.00 8.17
CA PHE A 259 -12.56 -12.27 9.51
C PHE A 259 -11.43 -12.73 10.43
N ASP A 260 -10.56 -13.62 9.97
CA ASP A 260 -9.50 -14.17 10.81
C ASP A 260 -8.28 -13.24 10.92
N ALA A 261 -7.84 -12.57 9.86
CA ALA A 261 -6.63 -11.76 9.84
C ALA A 261 -6.58 -10.69 10.97
N PRO A 262 -7.62 -9.88 11.25
CA PRO A 262 -7.55 -8.89 12.32
C PRO A 262 -7.48 -9.52 13.73
N ILE A 263 -7.94 -10.75 13.93
CA ILE A 263 -7.74 -11.49 15.17
C ILE A 263 -6.23 -11.78 15.38
N GLY A 264 -5.46 -11.80 14.30
CA GLY A 264 -4.01 -11.95 14.32
C GLY A 264 -3.28 -10.95 15.20
N TYR A 265 -3.77 -9.72 15.32
CA TYR A 265 -3.19 -8.75 16.25
C TYR A 265 -3.30 -9.20 17.72
N ILE A 266 -4.45 -9.73 18.10
CA ILE A 266 -4.69 -10.29 19.44
C ILE A 266 -3.83 -11.53 19.63
N SER A 267 -3.81 -12.43 18.66
CA SER A 267 -3.04 -13.68 18.71
C SER A 267 -1.55 -13.43 18.85
N ASN A 268 -1.00 -12.49 18.09
CA ASN A 268 0.40 -12.10 18.17
C ASN A 268 0.73 -11.48 19.55
N THR A 269 -0.17 -10.65 20.09
CA THR A 269 0.02 -10.09 21.43
C THR A 269 0.00 -11.19 22.48
N GLN A 270 -0.90 -12.15 22.38
CA GLN A 270 -1.00 -13.29 23.30
C GLN A 270 0.21 -14.22 23.17
N GLU A 271 0.72 -14.41 21.95
CA GLU A 271 1.94 -15.18 21.74
C GLU A 271 3.18 -14.54 22.38
N LEU A 272 3.28 -13.21 22.32
CA LEU A 272 4.36 -12.46 22.96
C LEU A 272 4.22 -12.41 24.47
N LEU A 273 3.02 -12.13 24.97
CA LEU A 273 2.72 -11.83 26.39
C LEU A 273 1.56 -12.71 26.91
N PRO A 274 1.74 -14.04 27.02
CA PRO A 274 0.67 -14.98 27.32
C PRO A 274 -0.07 -14.66 28.63
N ASP A 275 0.61 -14.16 29.66
CA ASP A 275 0.04 -13.90 30.98
C ASP A 275 -0.46 -12.46 31.16
N SER A 276 -0.22 -11.56 30.19
CA SER A 276 -0.52 -10.13 30.36
C SER A 276 -1.09 -9.43 29.12
N TRP A 277 -1.42 -10.18 28.06
CA TRP A 277 -1.97 -9.64 26.82
C TRP A 277 -3.29 -8.87 27.01
N GLU A 278 -4.11 -9.27 27.98
CA GLU A 278 -5.40 -8.63 28.25
C GLU A 278 -5.28 -7.17 28.68
N LYS A 279 -4.19 -6.81 29.39
CA LYS A 279 -3.93 -5.40 29.76
C LYS A 279 -3.78 -4.50 28.53
N TRP A 280 -3.37 -5.07 27.39
CA TRP A 280 -3.19 -4.36 26.13
C TRP A 280 -4.47 -4.28 25.30
N TRP A 281 -5.33 -5.28 25.38
CA TRP A 281 -6.53 -5.39 24.55
C TRP A 281 -7.84 -5.11 25.27
N LYS A 282 -7.87 -5.16 26.62
CA LYS A 282 -9.10 -5.03 27.41
C LYS A 282 -9.06 -3.91 28.46
N SER A 283 -7.92 -3.27 28.66
CA SER A 283 -7.82 -2.17 29.63
C SER A 283 -8.13 -0.81 28.98
N PRO A 284 -9.02 -0.01 29.58
CA PRO A 284 -9.31 1.35 29.11
C PRO A 284 -8.10 2.31 29.23
N ASP A 285 -7.06 1.91 29.98
CA ASP A 285 -5.80 2.64 30.12
C ASP A 285 -4.85 2.46 28.89
N THR A 286 -5.27 1.66 27.90
CA THR A 286 -4.49 1.38 26.68
C THR A 286 -5.04 2.19 25.52
N LYS A 287 -4.17 2.98 24.87
CA LYS A 287 -4.44 3.64 23.59
C LYS A 287 -4.13 2.68 22.44
N LEU A 288 -5.13 2.31 21.64
CA LEU A 288 -4.94 1.49 20.46
C LEU A 288 -4.82 2.38 19.21
N VAL A 289 -3.76 2.18 18.42
CA VAL A 289 -3.54 2.89 17.15
C VAL A 289 -3.25 1.87 16.04
N HIS A 290 -4.04 1.92 14.95
CA HIS A 290 -3.85 1.08 13.78
C HIS A 290 -3.22 1.87 12.62
N PHE A 291 -1.98 1.55 12.23
CA PHE A 291 -1.36 2.08 11.01
C PHE A 291 -1.72 1.20 9.81
N ILE A 292 -2.35 1.77 8.81
CA ILE A 292 -2.90 1.03 7.66
C ILE A 292 -2.76 1.81 6.35
N GLY A 293 -2.95 1.13 5.21
CA GLY A 293 -3.24 1.77 3.93
C GLY A 293 -4.75 2.05 3.76
N LYS A 294 -5.12 2.96 2.88
CA LYS A 294 -6.53 3.37 2.65
C LYS A 294 -7.45 2.21 2.27
N ASP A 295 -6.92 1.17 1.65
CA ASP A 295 -7.65 -0.05 1.26
C ASP A 295 -8.12 -0.88 2.46
N ASN A 296 -7.52 -0.67 3.63
CA ASN A 296 -7.84 -1.37 4.87
C ASN A 296 -8.78 -0.58 5.82
N ILE A 297 -9.19 0.63 5.47
CA ILE A 297 -10.02 1.50 6.34
C ILE A 297 -11.31 0.80 6.76
N VAL A 298 -12.04 0.21 5.82
CA VAL A 298 -13.32 -0.46 6.11
C VAL A 298 -13.15 -1.60 7.12
N PHE A 299 -12.04 -2.35 7.00
CA PHE A 299 -11.79 -3.49 7.89
C PHE A 299 -11.44 -3.05 9.30
N HIS A 300 -10.61 -2.02 9.47
CA HIS A 300 -10.15 -1.56 10.77
C HIS A 300 -11.12 -0.60 11.47
N CYS A 301 -11.96 0.09 10.70
CA CYS A 301 -12.91 1.06 11.26
C CYS A 301 -14.34 0.53 11.38
N ILE A 302 -14.73 -0.47 10.57
CA ILE A 302 -16.11 -1.00 10.56
C ILE A 302 -16.13 -2.47 10.94
N VAL A 303 -15.47 -3.35 10.17
CA VAL A 303 -15.63 -4.80 10.30
C VAL A 303 -15.03 -5.30 11.62
N PHE A 304 -13.77 -5.00 11.90
CA PHE A 304 -13.10 -5.47 13.10
C PHE A 304 -13.72 -4.88 14.39
N PRO A 305 -14.03 -3.57 14.50
CA PRO A 305 -14.78 -3.03 15.62
C PRO A 305 -16.15 -3.69 15.83
N ALA A 306 -16.90 -3.98 14.75
CA ALA A 306 -18.17 -4.69 14.84
C ALA A 306 -17.99 -6.13 15.37
N MET A 307 -16.92 -6.82 14.94
CA MET A 307 -16.56 -8.14 15.44
C MET A 307 -16.24 -8.10 16.95
N LEU A 308 -15.43 -7.15 17.39
CA LEU A 308 -15.09 -6.98 18.81
C LEU A 308 -16.33 -6.63 19.65
N LYS A 309 -17.19 -5.77 19.13
CA LYS A 309 -18.47 -5.42 19.77
C LYS A 309 -19.40 -6.62 19.87
N ALA A 310 -19.50 -7.42 18.82
CA ALA A 310 -20.29 -8.65 18.78
C ALA A 310 -19.80 -9.68 19.79
N TYR A 311 -18.47 -9.82 19.88
CA TYR A 311 -17.80 -10.76 20.77
C TYR A 311 -18.01 -10.39 22.26
N GLY A 312 -18.01 -9.10 22.56
CA GLY A 312 -18.08 -8.60 23.94
C GLY A 312 -16.71 -8.64 24.62
N ASP A 313 -16.68 -9.01 25.93
CA ASP A 313 -15.45 -9.14 26.75
C ASP A 313 -14.63 -7.86 26.97
N GLY A 314 -15.18 -6.68 26.66
CA GLY A 314 -14.53 -5.41 26.97
C GLY A 314 -13.29 -5.09 26.14
N TYR A 315 -13.17 -5.64 24.92
CA TYR A 315 -12.10 -5.24 24.01
C TYR A 315 -12.13 -3.74 23.74
N ILE A 316 -10.95 -3.13 23.76
CA ILE A 316 -10.79 -1.72 23.41
C ILE A 316 -10.94 -1.51 21.90
N LEU A 317 -11.31 -0.30 21.53
CA LEU A 317 -11.43 0.12 20.13
C LEU A 317 -10.31 1.11 19.77
N PRO A 318 -9.97 1.27 18.48
CA PRO A 318 -8.91 2.18 18.08
C PRO A 318 -9.25 3.63 18.47
N GLU A 319 -8.32 4.29 19.14
CA GLU A 319 -8.36 5.73 19.41
C GLU A 319 -8.01 6.53 18.15
N ASN A 320 -7.14 5.98 17.27
CA ASN A 320 -6.86 6.56 15.97
C ASN A 320 -6.49 5.49 14.93
N VAL A 321 -6.77 5.80 13.67
CA VAL A 321 -6.44 4.94 12.53
C VAL A 321 -5.75 5.77 11.45
N PRO A 322 -4.44 6.07 11.59
CA PRO A 322 -3.68 6.80 10.58
C PRO A 322 -3.56 5.99 9.30
N ALA A 323 -4.40 6.29 8.31
CA ALA A 323 -4.36 5.64 7.00
C ALA A 323 -3.72 6.57 5.96
N ASN A 324 -2.76 6.04 5.22
CA ASN A 324 -2.12 6.74 4.11
C ASN A 324 -2.74 6.34 2.76
N GLU A 325 -2.62 7.27 1.80
CA GLU A 325 -2.94 7.08 0.40
C GLU A 325 -1.87 6.21 -0.30
N PHE A 326 -1.89 6.08 -1.63
CA PHE A 326 -0.92 5.27 -2.36
C PHE A 326 0.34 6.06 -2.75
N LEU A 327 1.47 5.37 -2.73
CA LEU A 327 2.71 5.84 -3.32
C LEU A 327 2.82 5.25 -4.73
N ASN A 328 3.08 6.11 -5.71
CA ASN A 328 3.40 5.73 -7.08
C ASN A 328 4.92 5.58 -7.25
N LEU A 329 5.35 5.06 -8.38
CA LEU A 329 6.76 4.90 -8.76
C LEU A 329 6.97 5.46 -10.17
N GLU A 330 7.83 6.46 -10.30
CA GLU A 330 8.12 7.14 -11.57
C GLU A 330 6.84 7.55 -12.34
N GLY A 331 5.87 8.10 -11.59
CA GLY A 331 4.58 8.56 -12.13
C GLY A 331 3.56 7.48 -12.43
N GLU A 332 3.88 6.19 -12.23
CA GLU A 332 2.96 5.07 -12.46
C GLU A 332 2.58 4.38 -11.15
N LYS A 333 1.36 3.85 -11.08
CA LYS A 333 0.91 3.05 -9.93
C LYS A 333 1.77 1.80 -9.75
N ILE A 334 2.29 1.58 -8.55
CA ILE A 334 3.01 0.35 -8.20
C ILE A 334 2.11 -0.87 -8.44
N SER A 335 2.66 -1.91 -9.04
CA SER A 335 1.94 -3.14 -9.39
C SER A 335 2.80 -4.37 -9.19
N THR A 336 2.44 -5.17 -8.20
CA THR A 336 3.12 -6.44 -7.88
C THR A 336 3.00 -7.47 -9.00
N SER A 337 1.81 -7.60 -9.61
CA SER A 337 1.54 -8.55 -10.70
C SER A 337 2.33 -8.24 -11.97
N ARG A 338 2.68 -6.97 -12.18
CA ARG A 338 3.43 -6.48 -13.34
C ARG A 338 4.93 -6.29 -13.06
N GLY A 339 5.39 -6.57 -11.84
CA GLY A 339 6.77 -6.34 -11.42
C GLY A 339 7.19 -4.87 -11.36
N TRP A 340 6.24 -3.90 -11.50
CA TRP A 340 6.50 -2.48 -11.42
C TRP A 340 6.53 -2.04 -9.96
N ALA A 341 7.67 -2.28 -9.31
CA ALA A 341 7.86 -2.02 -7.88
C ALA A 341 9.35 -1.90 -7.55
N VAL A 342 9.66 -1.21 -6.46
CA VAL A 342 10.95 -1.30 -5.76
C VAL A 342 10.73 -2.16 -4.53
N TRP A 343 11.30 -3.36 -4.55
CA TRP A 343 11.17 -4.35 -3.48
C TRP A 343 12.14 -4.06 -2.34
N ALA A 344 11.69 -4.13 -1.09
CA ALA A 344 12.52 -3.80 0.07
C ALA A 344 13.80 -4.65 0.17
N HIS A 345 13.70 -5.97 0.00
CA HIS A 345 14.85 -6.88 0.05
C HIS A 345 15.85 -6.66 -1.10
N GLU A 346 15.38 -6.25 -2.29
CA GLU A 346 16.24 -5.89 -3.42
C GLU A 346 16.93 -4.55 -3.19
N TYR A 347 16.20 -3.57 -2.64
CA TYR A 347 16.77 -2.29 -2.25
C TYR A 347 17.93 -2.47 -1.24
N LEU A 348 17.72 -3.25 -0.19
CA LEU A 348 18.75 -3.53 0.81
C LEU A 348 20.01 -4.17 0.22
N ARG A 349 19.84 -5.04 -0.79
CA ARG A 349 20.96 -5.63 -1.53
C ARG A 349 21.67 -4.60 -2.42
N ASP A 350 20.91 -3.78 -3.15
CA ASP A 350 21.44 -2.88 -4.18
C ASP A 350 22.02 -1.57 -3.59
N PHE A 351 21.57 -1.18 -2.39
CA PHE A 351 21.96 0.04 -1.68
C PHE A 351 22.38 -0.23 -0.21
N PRO A 352 23.41 -1.07 0.04
CA PRO A 352 23.85 -1.36 1.39
C PRO A 352 24.35 -0.08 2.09
N GLY A 353 23.98 0.12 3.36
CA GLY A 353 24.31 1.31 4.15
C GLY A 353 23.52 2.57 3.75
N LYS A 354 22.42 2.41 3.02
CA LYS A 354 21.51 3.50 2.61
C LYS A 354 20.09 3.31 3.14
N GLU A 355 19.92 2.52 4.18
CA GLU A 355 18.64 2.21 4.81
C GLU A 355 17.91 3.50 5.23
N ASP A 356 18.63 4.41 5.88
CA ASP A 356 18.12 5.71 6.32
C ASP A 356 17.76 6.64 5.17
N VAL A 357 18.46 6.53 4.03
CA VAL A 357 18.14 7.36 2.85
C VAL A 357 16.77 6.98 2.30
N LEU A 358 16.45 5.68 2.29
CA LEU A 358 15.11 5.22 1.90
C LEU A 358 14.07 5.69 2.91
N ARG A 359 14.29 5.47 4.21
CA ARG A 359 13.37 5.93 5.27
C ARG A 359 13.09 7.43 5.17
N TYR A 360 14.14 8.23 5.01
CA TYR A 360 14.05 9.67 4.83
C TYR A 360 13.22 10.08 3.62
N THR A 361 13.52 9.47 2.45
CA THR A 361 12.81 9.78 1.20
C THR A 361 11.34 9.37 1.27
N LEU A 362 11.05 8.17 1.80
CA LEU A 362 9.67 7.69 1.96
C LEU A 362 8.88 8.56 2.94
N THR A 363 9.51 9.05 4.01
CA THR A 363 8.85 9.95 4.96
C THR A 363 8.61 11.32 4.32
N ALA A 364 9.59 11.88 3.62
CA ALA A 364 9.44 13.16 2.91
C ALA A 364 8.34 13.13 1.85
N ASN A 365 8.12 11.95 1.24
CA ASN A 365 7.11 11.70 0.21
C ASN A 365 5.92 10.88 0.73
N ALA A 366 5.74 10.79 2.07
CA ALA A 366 4.63 10.02 2.63
C ALA A 366 3.28 10.48 2.05
N PRO A 367 2.44 9.55 1.57
CA PRO A 367 1.16 9.88 0.94
C PRO A 367 0.07 10.12 2.01
N GLU A 368 0.26 11.09 2.91
CA GLU A 368 -0.58 11.30 4.10
C GLU A 368 -2.00 11.76 3.77
N THR A 369 -2.17 12.60 2.74
CA THR A 369 -3.46 13.22 2.41
C THR A 369 -3.90 13.02 0.97
N LYS A 370 -2.98 12.63 0.11
CA LYS A 370 -3.20 12.32 -1.32
C LYS A 370 -2.12 11.36 -1.80
N ASP A 371 -2.39 10.69 -2.91
CA ASP A 371 -1.38 9.89 -3.59
C ASP A 371 -0.12 10.73 -3.88
N ASN A 372 1.04 10.14 -3.71
CA ASN A 372 2.33 10.78 -3.95
C ASN A 372 3.20 9.87 -4.83
N ASP A 373 4.38 10.35 -5.21
CA ASP A 373 5.28 9.63 -6.12
C ASP A 373 6.66 9.43 -5.48
N PHE A 374 7.32 8.35 -5.86
CA PHE A 374 8.73 8.12 -5.61
C PHE A 374 9.46 8.10 -6.95
N SER A 375 10.53 8.88 -7.06
CA SER A 375 11.44 8.80 -8.18
C SER A 375 12.88 8.61 -7.72
N TRP A 376 13.66 7.85 -8.50
CA TRP A 376 15.08 7.61 -8.20
C TRP A 376 15.92 8.89 -8.22
N LYS A 377 15.57 9.85 -9.08
CA LYS A 377 16.28 11.14 -9.15
C LYS A 377 16.00 11.99 -7.88
N GLU A 378 14.77 11.96 -7.37
CA GLU A 378 14.46 12.64 -6.10
C GLU A 378 15.14 11.96 -4.92
N PHE A 379 15.16 10.63 -4.86
CA PHE A 379 15.88 9.86 -3.86
C PHE A 379 17.37 10.26 -3.79
N GLN A 380 18.04 10.34 -4.94
CA GLN A 380 19.43 10.81 -5.02
C GLN A 380 19.57 12.26 -4.56
N SER A 381 18.69 13.15 -5.04
CA SER A 381 18.72 14.56 -4.70
C SER A 381 18.56 14.81 -3.20
N ARG A 382 17.62 14.11 -2.56
CA ARG A 382 17.42 14.21 -1.10
C ARG A 382 18.63 13.72 -0.33
N ASN A 383 19.22 12.60 -0.72
CA ASN A 383 20.46 12.16 -0.09
C ASN A 383 21.59 13.19 -0.26
N ASN A 384 21.88 13.57 -1.50
CA ASN A 384 23.07 14.37 -1.79
C ASN A 384 22.94 15.82 -1.29
N SER A 385 21.76 16.43 -1.41
CA SER A 385 21.52 17.84 -1.11
C SER A 385 21.04 18.11 0.33
N GLU A 386 20.37 17.16 0.97
CA GLU A 386 19.83 17.35 2.32
C GLU A 386 20.65 16.55 3.36
N LEU A 387 20.74 15.21 3.21
CA LEU A 387 21.44 14.37 4.20
C LEU A 387 22.95 14.58 4.18
N VAL A 388 23.58 14.59 3.01
CA VAL A 388 25.04 14.77 2.89
C VAL A 388 25.42 16.24 3.06
N ALA A 389 24.82 17.15 2.26
CA ALA A 389 25.29 18.52 2.16
C ALA A 389 24.85 19.42 3.33
N ILE A 390 23.79 19.06 4.07
CA ILE A 390 23.33 19.85 5.22
C ILE A 390 23.63 19.10 6.51
N PHE A 391 22.96 17.98 6.78
CA PHE A 391 23.07 17.27 8.04
C PHE A 391 24.48 16.71 8.25
N GLY A 392 24.95 15.86 7.35
CA GLY A 392 26.27 15.22 7.47
C GLY A 392 27.43 16.22 7.44
N ASN A 393 27.32 17.27 6.62
CA ASN A 393 28.36 18.32 6.54
C ASN A 393 28.45 19.12 7.83
N PHE A 394 27.33 19.50 8.45
CA PHE A 394 27.33 20.20 9.73
C PHE A 394 28.01 19.38 10.83
N VAL A 395 27.55 18.12 11.03
CA VAL A 395 28.10 17.22 12.04
C VAL A 395 29.60 16.98 11.83
N ASN A 396 29.99 16.68 10.59
CA ASN A 396 31.40 16.45 10.27
C ASN A 396 32.28 17.67 10.60
N ARG A 397 31.83 18.90 10.26
CA ARG A 397 32.55 20.10 10.62
C ARG A 397 32.66 20.28 12.12
N ALA A 398 31.57 20.13 12.88
CA ALA A 398 31.58 20.31 14.33
C ALA A 398 32.57 19.33 15.01
N VAL A 399 32.49 18.04 14.68
CA VAL A 399 33.34 17.00 15.28
C VAL A 399 34.80 17.12 14.84
N VAL A 400 35.08 17.30 13.54
CA VAL A 400 36.46 17.42 13.01
C VAL A 400 37.16 18.67 13.55
N LEU A 401 36.48 19.82 13.64
CA LEU A 401 37.10 21.04 14.18
C LEU A 401 37.34 20.91 15.68
N THR A 402 36.47 20.21 16.42
CA THR A 402 36.69 19.91 17.85
C THR A 402 37.92 19.02 18.03
N HIS A 403 38.10 18.00 17.23
CA HIS A 403 39.32 17.19 17.26
C HIS A 403 40.57 18.02 16.93
N LYS A 404 40.48 18.84 15.90
CA LYS A 404 41.61 19.67 15.44
C LYS A 404 42.07 20.68 16.47
N TYR A 405 41.16 21.38 17.15
CA TYR A 405 41.53 22.49 18.04
C TYR A 405 41.53 22.11 19.52
N PHE A 406 40.76 21.11 19.93
CA PHE A 406 40.55 20.71 21.32
C PHE A 406 40.83 19.25 21.60
N GLY A 407 41.48 18.50 20.67
CA GLY A 407 41.87 17.10 20.88
C GLY A 407 40.66 16.18 21.06
N GLY A 408 39.54 16.48 20.47
CA GLY A 408 38.29 15.70 20.57
C GLY A 408 37.56 15.86 21.91
N LYS A 409 37.95 16.81 22.77
CA LYS A 409 37.22 17.11 24.00
C LYS A 409 36.24 18.25 23.76
N VAL A 410 35.04 18.10 24.30
CA VAL A 410 34.03 19.18 24.29
C VAL A 410 34.62 20.41 25.00
N PRO A 411 34.81 21.55 24.31
CA PRO A 411 35.44 22.72 24.89
C PRO A 411 34.49 23.44 25.86
N ALA A 412 35.06 24.29 26.72
CA ALA A 412 34.29 25.16 27.62
C ALA A 412 33.38 26.10 26.84
N CYS A 413 32.16 26.28 27.33
CA CYS A 413 31.25 27.30 26.84
C CYS A 413 31.55 28.63 27.57
N GLY A 414 32.15 29.60 26.87
CA GLY A 414 32.36 30.91 27.39
C GLY A 414 31.08 31.78 27.34
N GLN A 415 31.29 33.13 27.31
CA GLN A 415 30.16 34.05 27.17
C GLN A 415 29.49 33.90 25.81
N LEU A 416 28.17 33.67 25.82
CA LEU A 416 27.36 33.59 24.60
C LEU A 416 27.17 34.97 23.96
N GLU A 417 27.36 35.06 22.67
CA GLU A 417 26.95 36.20 21.85
C GLU A 417 25.49 36.08 21.42
N SER A 418 24.95 37.16 20.81
CA SER A 418 23.55 37.17 20.34
C SER A 418 23.25 36.02 19.38
N ILE A 419 24.17 35.73 18.45
CA ILE A 419 24.00 34.67 17.44
C ILE A 419 23.90 33.26 18.09
N ASP A 420 24.64 33.03 19.18
CA ASP A 420 24.61 31.76 19.91
C ASP A 420 23.25 31.58 20.60
N SER A 421 22.88 32.63 21.36
CA SER A 421 21.64 32.66 22.13
C SER A 421 20.40 32.58 21.23
N GLU A 422 20.38 33.30 20.11
CA GLU A 422 19.31 33.27 19.12
C GLU A 422 19.20 31.91 18.43
N THR A 423 20.34 31.25 18.15
CA THR A 423 20.37 29.91 17.57
C THR A 423 19.80 28.88 18.53
N LEU A 424 20.31 28.85 19.77
CA LEU A 424 19.85 27.91 20.78
C LEU A 424 18.36 28.08 21.11
N ALA A 425 17.86 29.32 21.16
CA ALA A 425 16.48 29.63 21.49
C ALA A 425 15.47 29.11 20.45
N GLN A 426 15.88 28.81 19.21
CA GLN A 426 15.00 28.27 18.19
C GLN A 426 14.71 26.77 18.38
N ILE A 427 15.63 25.99 18.96
CA ILE A 427 15.52 24.53 19.04
C ILE A 427 14.31 24.08 19.88
N PRO A 428 14.03 24.66 21.07
CA PRO A 428 12.82 24.32 21.82
C PRO A 428 11.52 24.59 21.06
N LEU A 429 11.48 25.62 20.21
CA LEU A 429 10.31 25.94 19.39
C LEU A 429 10.13 24.89 18.28
N ILE A 430 11.25 24.49 17.66
CA ILE A 430 11.23 23.41 16.65
C ILE A 430 10.82 22.10 17.30
N LYS A 431 11.33 21.78 18.52
CA LYS A 431 10.93 20.60 19.30
C LYS A 431 9.42 20.55 19.49
N ALA A 432 8.82 21.64 19.96
CA ALA A 432 7.37 21.70 20.19
C ALA A 432 6.55 21.44 18.91
N SER A 433 7.01 21.97 17.76
CA SER A 433 6.40 21.69 16.46
C SER A 433 6.58 20.24 16.05
N LEU A 434 7.79 19.70 16.22
CA LEU A 434 8.13 18.29 15.91
C LEU A 434 7.28 17.32 16.70
N GLU A 435 7.15 17.51 18.02
CA GLU A 435 6.29 16.72 18.91
C GLU A 435 4.85 16.73 18.42
N LYS A 436 4.28 17.90 18.26
CA LYS A 436 2.90 18.06 17.78
C LYS A 436 2.68 17.39 16.43
N ASN A 437 3.61 17.50 15.49
CA ASN A 437 3.49 16.91 14.17
C ASN A 437 3.54 15.38 14.24
N ILE A 438 4.36 14.77 15.11
CA ILE A 438 4.39 13.32 15.30
C ILE A 438 3.09 12.84 15.98
N GLU A 439 2.64 13.52 17.02
CA GLU A 439 1.40 13.18 17.76
C GLU A 439 0.15 13.26 16.88
N GLU A 440 0.14 14.19 15.90
CA GLU A 440 -0.93 14.35 14.91
C GLU A 440 -0.71 13.50 13.64
N TYR A 441 0.27 12.58 13.65
CA TYR A 441 0.61 11.68 12.53
C TYR A 441 0.98 12.42 11.23
N ARG A 442 1.57 13.62 11.33
CA ARG A 442 2.06 14.45 10.22
C ARG A 442 3.57 14.31 10.05
N PHE A 443 4.00 13.14 9.63
CA PHE A 443 5.42 12.75 9.61
C PHE A 443 6.26 13.54 8.60
N ARG A 444 5.65 14.02 7.50
CA ARG A 444 6.32 14.90 6.53
C ARG A 444 6.72 16.22 7.17
N GLU A 445 5.80 16.83 7.91
CA GLU A 445 6.07 18.10 8.62
C GLU A 445 7.04 17.87 9.77
N ALA A 446 6.89 16.77 10.51
CA ALA A 446 7.83 16.39 11.57
C ALA A 446 9.27 16.21 11.05
N LEU A 447 9.45 15.57 9.88
CA LEU A 447 10.77 15.44 9.25
C LEU A 447 11.34 16.80 8.83
N ARG A 448 10.51 17.73 8.36
CA ARG A 448 10.94 19.11 8.06
C ARG A 448 11.42 19.84 9.31
N ASP A 449 10.73 19.66 10.43
CA ASP A 449 11.13 20.24 11.72
C ASP A 449 12.49 19.70 12.15
N ALA A 450 12.69 18.37 12.13
CA ALA A 450 13.99 17.77 12.43
C ALA A 450 15.10 18.30 11.49
N MET A 451 14.84 18.39 10.19
CA MET A 451 15.80 18.94 9.22
C MET A 451 16.05 20.44 9.44
N SER A 452 15.12 21.19 10.04
CA SER A 452 15.31 22.59 10.37
C SER A 452 16.40 22.78 11.44
N ILE A 453 16.54 21.84 12.39
CA ILE A 453 17.66 21.83 13.36
C ILE A 453 18.98 21.66 12.61
N ALA A 454 19.07 20.75 11.64
CA ALA A 454 20.27 20.56 10.84
C ALA A 454 20.64 21.79 10.00
N ARG A 455 19.63 22.45 9.41
CA ARG A 455 19.83 23.72 8.67
C ARG A 455 20.30 24.84 9.60
N LEU A 456 19.71 24.92 10.78
CA LEU A 456 20.10 25.91 11.81
C LEU A 456 21.57 25.72 12.20
N GLY A 457 21.99 24.50 12.53
CA GLY A 457 23.39 24.19 12.86
C GLY A 457 24.35 24.46 11.71
N ASN A 458 24.00 24.06 10.48
CA ASN A 458 24.83 24.29 9.31
C ASN A 458 24.95 25.82 8.99
N LYS A 459 23.89 26.58 9.19
CA LYS A 459 23.92 28.03 9.08
C LYS A 459 24.81 28.65 10.16
N TYR A 460 24.62 28.26 11.42
CA TYR A 460 25.36 28.76 12.57
C TYR A 460 26.88 28.57 12.39
N ILE A 461 27.34 27.35 12.07
CA ILE A 461 28.78 27.08 11.89
C ILE A 461 29.38 27.81 10.66
N SER A 462 28.53 28.11 9.67
CA SER A 462 28.93 28.86 8.48
C SER A 462 29.04 30.38 8.76
N ASP A 463 28.10 30.93 9.54
CA ASP A 463 28.07 32.37 9.88
C ASP A 463 29.16 32.73 10.89
N THR A 464 29.44 31.80 11.83
CA THR A 464 30.47 32.01 12.88
C THR A 464 31.88 31.69 12.43
N GLU A 465 32.08 30.98 11.32
CA GLU A 465 33.37 30.61 10.69
C GLU A 465 34.48 30.19 11.70
N PRO A 466 34.26 29.17 12.57
CA PRO A 466 35.24 28.84 13.63
C PRO A 466 36.64 28.51 13.12
N TRP A 467 36.82 28.08 11.86
CA TRP A 467 38.12 27.85 11.23
C TRP A 467 38.90 29.17 10.94
N LYS A 468 38.20 30.32 10.90
CA LYS A 468 38.85 31.65 10.82
C LYS A 468 39.10 32.21 12.20
N VAL A 469 38.07 32.17 13.06
CA VAL A 469 38.13 32.66 14.43
C VAL A 469 39.26 31.98 15.23
N ALA A 470 39.48 30.70 15.06
CA ALA A 470 40.55 29.97 15.77
C ALA A 470 41.97 30.47 15.53
N LYS A 471 42.20 31.35 14.55
CA LYS A 471 43.49 31.96 14.28
C LYS A 471 43.78 33.13 15.19
N THR A 472 42.77 33.77 15.76
CA THR A 472 42.86 35.00 16.55
C THR A 472 42.23 34.88 17.93
N ASP A 473 41.19 34.04 18.08
CA ASP A 473 40.42 33.88 19.31
C ASP A 473 40.00 32.42 19.51
N LEU A 474 40.80 31.69 20.29
CA LEU A 474 40.54 30.28 20.59
C LEU A 474 39.41 30.13 21.61
N GLU A 475 39.21 31.11 22.50
CA GLU A 475 38.16 31.08 23.51
C GLU A 475 36.76 31.24 22.87
N ARG A 476 36.65 32.18 21.93
CA ARG A 476 35.43 32.32 21.11
C ARG A 476 35.19 31.05 20.26
N THR A 477 36.24 30.46 19.71
CA THR A 477 36.16 29.19 18.95
C THR A 477 35.64 28.06 19.83
N ALA A 478 36.07 28.01 21.10
CA ALA A 478 35.59 27.01 22.07
C ALA A 478 34.08 27.13 22.26
N THR A 479 33.56 28.33 22.46
CA THR A 479 32.12 28.59 22.59
C THR A 479 31.33 28.17 21.34
N ILE A 480 31.80 28.55 20.16
CA ILE A 480 31.14 28.19 18.88
C ILE A 480 31.07 26.66 18.71
N LEU A 481 32.17 25.94 19.00
CA LEU A 481 32.19 24.48 18.85
C LEU A 481 31.41 23.81 19.96
N ASN A 482 31.38 24.33 21.20
CA ASN A 482 30.49 23.82 22.24
C ASN A 482 29.03 23.88 21.78
N VAL A 483 28.55 25.05 21.36
CA VAL A 483 27.18 25.22 20.84
C VAL A 483 26.91 24.29 19.67
N SER A 484 27.84 24.13 18.73
CA SER A 484 27.70 23.22 17.60
C SER A 484 27.54 21.74 18.05
N LEU A 485 28.27 21.33 19.09
CA LEU A 485 28.17 19.96 19.63
C LEU A 485 26.85 19.75 20.40
N GLN A 486 26.30 20.74 21.08
CA GLN A 486 24.97 20.65 21.66
C GLN A 486 23.91 20.44 20.56
N ILE A 487 24.01 21.19 19.45
CA ILE A 487 23.12 20.98 18.28
C ILE A 487 23.31 19.58 17.67
N CYS A 488 24.53 19.02 17.66
CA CYS A 488 24.76 17.64 17.24
C CYS A 488 24.03 16.64 18.15
N ALA A 489 24.01 16.88 19.46
CA ALA A 489 23.24 16.05 20.40
C ALA A 489 21.73 16.15 20.15
N ASP A 490 21.23 17.38 19.91
CA ASP A 490 19.84 17.60 19.51
C ASP A 490 19.47 16.82 18.23
N LEU A 491 20.36 16.80 17.24
CA LEU A 491 20.16 16.05 16.00
C LEU A 491 20.16 14.54 16.23
N ALA A 492 21.01 14.03 17.13
CA ALA A 492 21.03 12.60 17.48
C ALA A 492 19.71 12.14 18.12
N ILE A 493 18.98 13.06 18.78
CA ILE A 493 17.65 12.81 19.35
C ILE A 493 16.58 12.99 18.27
N ALA A 494 16.54 14.14 17.62
CA ALA A 494 15.46 14.52 16.69
C ALA A 494 15.38 13.59 15.46
N PHE A 495 16.51 13.03 15.00
CA PHE A 495 16.56 12.13 13.85
C PHE A 495 16.43 10.66 14.19
N GLU A 496 16.50 10.25 15.45
CA GLU A 496 16.32 8.83 15.84
C GLU A 496 15.05 8.19 15.27
N PRO A 497 13.88 8.85 15.26
CA PRO A 497 12.68 8.26 14.67
C PRO A 497 12.79 8.06 13.15
N PHE A 498 13.46 8.95 12.44
CA PHE A 498 13.49 9.01 10.97
C PHE A 498 14.65 8.26 10.36
N THR A 499 15.85 8.44 10.91
CA THR A 499 17.12 7.88 10.39
C THR A 499 17.92 7.22 11.54
N PRO A 500 17.41 6.09 12.06
CA PRO A 500 17.96 5.48 13.30
C PRO A 500 19.42 5.02 13.17
N PHE A 501 19.87 4.59 12.00
CA PHE A 501 21.25 4.16 11.79
C PHE A 501 22.23 5.33 11.84
N ALA A 502 21.89 6.46 11.21
CA ALA A 502 22.69 7.66 11.26
C ALA A 502 22.66 8.31 12.64
N ALA A 503 21.52 8.31 13.32
CA ALA A 503 21.39 8.78 14.69
C ALA A 503 22.22 7.94 15.68
N SER A 504 22.21 6.60 15.52
CA SER A 504 23.07 5.71 16.31
C SER A 504 24.55 5.99 16.05
N LYS A 505 24.95 6.15 14.80
CA LYS A 505 26.33 6.51 14.42
C LYS A 505 26.75 7.88 14.97
N LEU A 506 25.85 8.83 15.00
CA LEU A 506 26.10 10.15 15.58
C LEU A 506 26.29 10.03 17.11
N ARG A 507 25.45 9.27 17.80
CA ARG A 507 25.64 9.00 19.24
C ARG A 507 26.98 8.33 19.53
N ASP A 508 27.35 7.38 18.69
CA ASP A 508 28.65 6.71 18.79
C ASP A 508 29.81 7.71 18.69
N MET A 509 29.80 8.62 17.70
CA MET A 509 30.82 9.68 17.57
C MET A 509 30.84 10.63 18.77
N LEU A 510 29.67 10.96 19.31
CA LEU A 510 29.54 11.82 20.50
C LEU A 510 29.86 11.08 21.80
N ASP A 511 30.07 9.77 21.80
CA ASP A 511 30.25 8.88 22.96
C ASP A 511 29.12 9.02 24.01
N VAL A 512 27.87 9.02 23.52
CA VAL A 512 26.65 9.17 24.33
C VAL A 512 25.71 7.99 24.10
N CYS A 513 24.85 7.70 25.08
CA CYS A 513 23.81 6.65 24.95
C CYS A 513 22.42 7.26 24.77
N MET A 514 21.45 6.45 24.36
CA MET A 514 20.04 6.81 24.29
C MET A 514 19.25 6.05 25.37
N CYS A 515 18.44 6.76 26.14
CA CYS A 515 17.47 6.13 27.03
C CYS A 515 16.15 5.97 26.29
N THR A 516 15.69 4.73 26.12
CA THR A 516 14.40 4.37 25.54
C THR A 516 13.56 3.65 26.58
N GLY A 517 12.23 3.62 26.39
CA GLY A 517 11.29 2.85 27.22
C GLY A 517 11.48 1.33 27.06
N THR A 518 10.60 0.56 27.70
CA THR A 518 10.63 -0.92 27.72
C THR A 518 10.59 -1.52 26.31
N ASP A 519 11.47 -2.50 26.08
CA ASP A 519 11.43 -3.39 24.92
C ASP A 519 10.82 -4.74 25.34
N HIS A 520 9.53 -4.96 24.99
CA HIS A 520 8.79 -6.16 25.36
C HIS A 520 9.32 -7.46 24.72
N ARG A 521 10.28 -7.37 23.78
CA ARG A 521 10.96 -8.55 23.23
C ARG A 521 11.91 -9.18 24.24
N ALA A 522 12.41 -8.39 25.19
CA ALA A 522 13.32 -8.87 26.23
C ALA A 522 12.66 -9.83 27.22
N ASP A 523 11.32 -9.85 27.28
CA ASP A 523 10.55 -10.71 28.21
C ASP A 523 10.46 -12.17 27.73
N ARG A 524 10.98 -12.49 26.53
CA ARG A 524 11.08 -13.88 26.01
C ARG A 524 12.40 -14.55 26.39
N GLU A 525 12.35 -15.51 27.29
CA GLU A 525 13.45 -16.47 27.47
C GLU A 525 13.64 -17.29 26.18
N GLY A 526 14.81 -17.20 25.53
CA GLY A 526 15.25 -18.08 24.45
C GLY A 526 15.07 -17.56 23.02
N ALA A 527 14.68 -16.32 22.78
CA ALA A 527 14.72 -15.74 21.43
C ALA A 527 16.17 -15.46 21.03
N ALA A 528 16.74 -16.30 20.15
CA ALA A 528 17.99 -16.00 19.47
C ALA A 528 17.78 -14.73 18.65
N LEU A 529 18.22 -13.61 19.18
CA LEU A 529 18.34 -12.33 18.50
C LEU A 529 19.31 -12.49 17.33
N HIS A 530 18.81 -12.49 16.11
CA HIS A 530 19.64 -12.15 14.97
C HIS A 530 20.12 -10.70 15.18
N THR A 531 21.41 -10.56 15.27
CA THR A 531 22.16 -9.38 15.64
C THR A 531 21.77 -8.15 14.81
N VAL A 532 20.84 -7.36 15.34
CA VAL A 532 20.86 -5.91 15.18
C VAL A 532 21.89 -5.40 16.20
N PRO A 533 22.74 -4.43 15.91
CA PRO A 533 23.68 -3.91 16.91
C PRO A 533 22.91 -3.63 18.20
N GLN A 534 23.27 -4.33 19.26
CA GLN A 534 22.67 -4.19 20.58
C GLN A 534 23.06 -2.84 21.15
N ASP A 535 22.25 -1.82 20.90
CA ASP A 535 22.29 -0.56 21.64
C ASP A 535 20.98 -0.32 22.43
N SER A 536 20.14 -1.36 22.55
CA SER A 536 18.96 -1.35 23.40
C SER A 536 19.11 -2.30 24.58
N SER A 537 20.11 -2.06 25.45
CA SER A 537 20.08 -2.65 26.79
C SER A 537 19.06 -1.89 27.64
N ASN A 538 17.86 -2.45 27.78
CA ASN A 538 16.84 -2.05 28.74
C ASN A 538 17.27 -2.39 30.18
N GLY A 539 18.40 -1.88 30.58
CA GLY A 539 18.86 -1.83 31.95
C GLY A 539 19.27 -0.41 32.27
N PRO A 540 19.35 0.00 33.53
CA PRO A 540 20.04 1.24 33.87
C PRO A 540 21.41 1.18 33.17
N CYS A 541 21.73 2.24 32.41
CA CYS A 541 22.95 2.39 31.62
C CYS A 541 24.12 1.59 32.24
N PRO A 542 24.78 0.66 31.53
CA PRO A 542 25.82 -0.21 32.14
C PRO A 542 26.96 0.58 32.80
N GLY A 543 27.09 1.86 32.49
CA GLY A 543 28.01 2.82 33.07
C GLY A 543 27.44 3.65 34.22
N LYS A 544 26.99 3.04 35.30
CA LYS A 544 26.65 3.80 36.52
C LYS A 544 27.78 4.79 36.84
N GLY A 545 27.57 6.06 36.46
CA GLY A 545 28.37 7.20 36.90
C GLY A 545 29.15 7.98 35.84
N LYS A 546 29.21 7.60 34.55
CA LYS A 546 30.00 8.32 33.51
C LYS A 546 29.33 8.46 32.12
N CYS A 547 28.18 7.87 31.88
CA CYS A 547 27.53 7.95 30.56
C CYS A 547 26.63 9.18 30.46
N VAL A 548 26.79 9.98 29.39
CA VAL A 548 25.83 11.02 29.01
C VAL A 548 24.66 10.35 28.31
N CYS A 549 23.48 10.42 28.93
CA CYS A 549 22.27 9.76 28.43
C CYS A 549 21.39 10.78 27.71
N LEU A 550 21.13 10.55 26.44
CA LEU A 550 20.15 11.31 25.68
C LEU A 550 18.74 10.77 25.92
N SER A 551 17.77 11.66 25.98
CA SER A 551 16.33 11.35 25.99
C SER A 551 15.59 12.45 25.24
N TRP A 552 14.32 12.21 24.94
CA TRP A 552 13.52 13.25 24.30
C TRP A 552 13.40 14.54 25.13
N ASP A 553 13.44 14.41 26.46
CA ASP A 553 13.28 15.56 27.37
C ASP A 553 14.43 16.55 27.30
N VAL A 554 15.67 16.06 27.02
CA VAL A 554 16.85 16.94 26.95
C VAL A 554 17.00 17.64 25.61
N LEU A 555 16.24 17.25 24.59
CA LEU A 555 16.22 17.95 23.29
C LEU A 555 15.88 19.44 23.48
N GLY A 556 16.74 20.31 22.97
CA GLY A 556 16.60 21.76 23.07
C GLY A 556 17.14 22.35 24.37
N GLN A 557 17.81 21.57 25.20
CA GLN A 557 18.57 22.11 26.34
C GLN A 557 19.92 22.70 25.87
N SER A 558 20.36 23.78 26.51
CA SER A 558 21.58 24.48 26.13
C SER A 558 22.87 23.74 26.51
N SER A 559 22.81 22.73 27.35
CA SER A 559 23.95 21.94 27.82
C SER A 559 23.54 20.48 27.99
N ILE A 560 23.71 19.69 26.92
CA ILE A 560 23.40 18.23 26.86
C ILE A 560 24.70 17.44 27.10
N ILE A 561 25.75 17.80 26.36
CA ILE A 561 27.07 17.16 26.50
C ILE A 561 27.95 18.09 27.37
N PRO A 562 28.49 17.57 28.51
CA PRO A 562 29.28 18.40 29.44
C PRO A 562 30.65 18.74 28.87
N GLU A 563 31.22 19.84 29.36
CA GLU A 563 32.59 20.23 29.10
C GLU A 563 33.57 19.12 29.47
N GLY A 564 34.63 18.95 28.68
CA GLY A 564 35.67 17.94 28.88
C GLY A 564 35.28 16.51 28.47
N HIS A 565 34.00 16.30 28.03
CA HIS A 565 33.58 15.03 27.50
C HIS A 565 34.38 14.68 26.25
N GLN A 566 34.85 13.41 26.14
CA GLN A 566 35.71 12.93 25.04
C GLN A 566 34.81 12.41 23.91
N LEU A 567 34.99 12.95 22.71
CA LEU A 567 34.39 12.46 21.48
C LEU A 567 35.22 11.31 20.89
N LYS A 568 34.58 10.36 20.20
CA LYS A 568 35.24 9.39 19.35
C LYS A 568 35.67 10.00 18.02
N GLU A 569 36.45 9.27 17.23
CA GLU A 569 36.93 9.72 15.93
C GLU A 569 35.76 10.03 14.96
N PRO A 570 35.90 11.10 14.15
CA PRO A 570 34.85 11.51 13.23
C PRO A 570 34.66 10.52 12.09
N GLU A 571 33.41 10.19 11.81
CA GLU A 571 33.00 9.40 10.66
C GLU A 571 31.93 10.12 9.81
N LEU A 572 31.87 9.78 8.53
CA LEU A 572 30.80 10.32 7.67
C LEU A 572 29.47 9.64 7.99
N LEU A 573 28.45 10.42 8.34
CA LEU A 573 27.09 9.91 8.55
C LEU A 573 26.48 9.38 7.24
N PHE A 574 26.67 10.12 6.15
CA PHE A 574 26.11 9.83 4.85
C PHE A 574 27.18 9.95 3.75
N SER A 575 27.06 9.13 2.73
CA SER A 575 27.89 9.22 1.51
C SER A 575 27.00 9.53 0.31
N LYS A 576 27.56 10.18 -0.71
CA LYS A 576 26.84 10.49 -1.95
C LYS A 576 26.37 9.22 -2.66
N ILE A 577 25.32 9.38 -3.41
CA ILE A 577 24.82 8.38 -4.37
C ILE A 577 25.19 8.90 -5.75
N GLU A 578 25.92 8.09 -6.50
CA GLU A 578 26.43 8.44 -7.82
C GLU A 578 25.34 8.19 -8.91
N ASP A 579 25.41 8.93 -10.02
CA ASP A 579 24.45 8.83 -11.12
C ASP A 579 24.34 7.40 -11.67
N ALA A 580 25.45 6.68 -11.79
CA ALA A 580 25.48 5.32 -12.31
C ALA A 580 24.59 4.33 -11.50
N GLN A 581 24.48 4.52 -10.17
CA GLN A 581 23.64 3.68 -9.33
C GLN A 581 22.15 3.93 -9.63
N ILE A 582 21.79 5.17 -9.86
CA ILE A 582 20.42 5.61 -10.18
C ILE A 582 20.03 5.21 -11.59
N ASP A 583 20.92 5.42 -12.56
CA ASP A 583 20.68 5.07 -13.96
C ASP A 583 20.47 3.56 -14.12
N ALA A 584 21.16 2.73 -13.35
CA ALA A 584 20.94 1.28 -13.32
C ALA A 584 19.51 0.91 -12.85
N GLN A 585 18.97 1.59 -11.85
CA GLN A 585 17.61 1.33 -11.36
C GLN A 585 16.55 1.84 -12.35
N ILE A 586 16.77 3.00 -12.96
CA ILE A 586 15.89 3.55 -14.00
C ILE A 586 15.88 2.61 -15.21
N ALA A 587 17.06 2.17 -15.71
CA ALA A 587 17.17 1.24 -16.82
C ALA A 587 16.43 -0.09 -16.55
N ARG A 588 16.45 -0.59 -15.31
CA ARG A 588 15.69 -1.78 -14.91
C ARG A 588 14.18 -1.55 -15.05
N LEU A 589 13.67 -0.41 -14.60
CA LEU A 589 12.25 -0.07 -14.76
C LEU A 589 11.87 0.13 -16.23
N GLU A 590 12.71 0.80 -17.01
CA GLU A 590 12.49 0.98 -18.46
C GLU A 590 12.43 -0.36 -19.21
N LYS A 591 13.29 -1.31 -18.83
CA LYS A 591 13.24 -2.67 -19.39
C LYS A 591 11.90 -3.35 -19.10
N ILE A 592 11.41 -3.30 -17.86
CA ILE A 592 10.09 -3.84 -17.49
C ILE A 592 8.97 -3.17 -18.29
N ARG A 593 9.07 -1.84 -18.51
CA ARG A 593 8.11 -1.07 -19.33
C ARG A 593 8.13 -1.51 -20.77
N ALA A 594 9.31 -1.68 -21.36
CA ALA A 594 9.49 -2.12 -22.76
C ALA A 594 8.95 -3.54 -22.98
N GLU A 595 9.29 -4.50 -22.11
CA GLU A 595 8.80 -5.88 -22.17
C GLU A 595 7.26 -5.93 -22.08
N ARG A 596 6.65 -5.10 -21.23
CA ARG A 596 5.20 -4.96 -21.10
C ARG A 596 4.56 -4.42 -22.40
N GLN A 597 5.17 -3.40 -23.01
CA GLN A 597 4.68 -2.83 -24.26
C GLN A 597 4.78 -3.82 -25.41
N GLU A 598 5.85 -4.59 -25.48
CA GLU A 598 6.04 -5.64 -26.48
C GLU A 598 5.02 -6.78 -26.31
N ALA A 599 4.81 -7.25 -25.09
CA ALA A 599 3.80 -8.26 -24.80
C ALA A 599 2.39 -7.77 -25.19
N GLN A 600 2.06 -6.51 -24.90
CA GLN A 600 0.78 -5.93 -25.27
C GLN A 600 0.63 -5.79 -26.80
N LYS A 601 1.70 -5.40 -27.50
CA LYS A 601 1.71 -5.36 -28.98
C LYS A 601 1.54 -6.76 -29.58
N ALA A 602 2.23 -7.76 -29.04
CA ALA A 602 2.11 -9.15 -29.48
C ALA A 602 0.70 -9.70 -29.26
N GLU A 603 0.07 -9.40 -28.10
CA GLU A 603 -1.30 -9.77 -27.82
C GLU A 603 -2.30 -9.10 -28.78
N LEU A 604 -2.08 -7.82 -29.10
CA LEU A 604 -2.90 -7.11 -30.08
C LEU A 604 -2.70 -7.68 -31.49
N ALA A 605 -1.46 -7.97 -31.87
CA ALA A 605 -1.14 -8.56 -33.17
C ALA A 605 -1.76 -9.96 -33.36
N ALA A 606 -1.76 -10.78 -32.30
CA ALA A 606 -2.38 -12.11 -32.32
C ALA A 606 -3.91 -12.09 -32.53
N LYS A 607 -4.56 -10.94 -32.29
CA LYS A 607 -6.00 -10.73 -32.47
C LYS A 607 -6.36 -10.16 -33.84
N VAL A 608 -5.37 -9.83 -34.67
CA VAL A 608 -5.60 -9.34 -36.06
C VAL A 608 -5.89 -10.52 -36.96
N THR A 609 -7.02 -10.45 -37.68
CA THR A 609 -7.38 -11.48 -38.69
C THR A 609 -6.31 -11.48 -39.79
N PRO A 610 -5.79 -12.65 -40.19
CA PRO A 610 -4.81 -12.69 -41.28
C PRO A 610 -5.30 -11.99 -42.56
N GLN A 611 -4.38 -11.37 -43.28
CA GLN A 611 -4.68 -10.74 -44.54
C GLN A 611 -5.25 -11.77 -45.54
N LYS A 612 -6.31 -11.41 -46.24
CA LYS A 612 -6.86 -12.23 -47.33
C LYS A 612 -5.91 -12.23 -48.51
N SER A 613 -6.16 -13.13 -49.48
CA SER A 613 -5.46 -13.15 -50.74
C SER A 613 -5.59 -11.80 -51.47
N GLU A 614 -4.58 -11.44 -52.21
CA GLU A 614 -4.59 -10.24 -53.07
C GLU A 614 -5.77 -10.25 -54.02
N CYS A 615 -6.38 -9.09 -54.22
CA CYS A 615 -7.38 -8.84 -55.25
C CYS A 615 -6.85 -7.76 -56.21
N SER A 616 -7.29 -7.80 -57.50
CA SER A 616 -6.92 -6.77 -58.46
C SER A 616 -7.66 -5.45 -58.20
N PHE A 617 -7.18 -4.36 -58.74
CA PHE A 617 -7.84 -3.06 -58.69
C PHE A 617 -9.21 -3.13 -59.42
N GLU A 618 -9.26 -3.86 -60.53
CA GLU A 618 -10.48 -4.10 -61.30
C GLU A 618 -11.55 -4.88 -60.49
N ASP A 619 -11.14 -5.72 -59.52
CA ASP A 619 -12.08 -6.39 -58.61
C ASP A 619 -12.62 -5.42 -57.55
N PHE A 620 -11.82 -4.45 -57.11
CA PHE A 620 -12.27 -3.40 -56.20
C PHE A 620 -13.21 -2.42 -56.92
N GLU A 621 -12.91 -1.99 -58.15
CA GLU A 621 -13.76 -1.10 -58.96
C GLU A 621 -15.17 -1.68 -59.25
N LYS A 622 -15.31 -3.00 -59.19
CA LYS A 622 -16.63 -3.66 -59.32
C LYS A 622 -17.50 -3.48 -58.07
N MET A 623 -16.91 -3.05 -56.93
CA MET A 623 -17.64 -2.88 -55.70
C MET A 623 -18.24 -1.50 -55.59
N ASP A 624 -19.51 -1.38 -55.57
CA ASP A 624 -20.23 -0.11 -55.43
C ASP A 624 -20.43 0.19 -53.95
N ILE A 625 -19.50 0.90 -53.34
CA ILE A 625 -19.57 1.27 -51.92
C ILE A 625 -20.11 2.70 -51.83
N ARG A 626 -21.15 2.89 -51.03
CA ARG A 626 -21.86 4.19 -50.92
C ARG A 626 -22.26 4.54 -49.48
N THR A 627 -22.48 5.83 -49.23
CA THR A 627 -23.13 6.31 -48.01
C THR A 627 -24.64 6.11 -48.13
N ALA A 628 -25.28 5.78 -47.02
CA ALA A 628 -26.74 5.64 -46.91
C ALA A 628 -27.22 6.06 -45.52
N THR A 629 -28.44 6.53 -45.39
CA THR A 629 -29.06 6.86 -44.11
C THR A 629 -30.13 5.84 -43.76
N VAL A 630 -30.14 5.38 -42.52
CA VAL A 630 -31.18 4.48 -42.01
C VAL A 630 -32.45 5.28 -41.74
N LEU A 631 -33.50 4.92 -42.41
CA LEU A 631 -34.83 5.55 -42.27
C LEU A 631 -35.66 4.85 -41.17
N GLU A 632 -35.64 3.52 -41.18
CA GLU A 632 -36.39 2.70 -40.25
C GLU A 632 -35.57 1.50 -39.83
N ALA A 633 -35.76 1.05 -38.59
CA ALA A 633 -35.10 -0.15 -38.06
C ALA A 633 -36.09 -0.94 -37.21
N GLU A 634 -36.10 -2.26 -37.36
CA GLU A 634 -36.93 -3.15 -36.57
C GLU A 634 -36.22 -4.52 -36.32
N ARG A 635 -36.56 -5.17 -35.22
CA ARG A 635 -36.05 -6.54 -34.95
C ARG A 635 -36.74 -7.55 -35.87
N VAL A 636 -35.98 -8.46 -36.43
CA VAL A 636 -36.54 -9.56 -37.21
C VAL A 636 -37.19 -10.58 -36.28
N PRO A 637 -38.49 -10.91 -36.46
CA PRO A 637 -39.19 -11.86 -35.60
C PRO A 637 -38.49 -13.21 -35.51
N LYS A 638 -38.51 -13.84 -34.31
CA LYS A 638 -37.90 -15.16 -34.02
C LYS A 638 -36.38 -15.22 -34.19
N THR A 639 -35.69 -14.11 -33.92
CA THR A 639 -34.23 -14.02 -33.91
C THR A 639 -33.75 -12.87 -33.02
N ASP A 640 -32.76 -13.15 -32.20
CA ASP A 640 -32.19 -12.15 -31.29
C ASP A 640 -31.01 -11.37 -31.91
N LYS A 641 -30.53 -11.81 -33.10
CA LYS A 641 -29.33 -11.30 -33.73
C LYS A 641 -29.56 -10.33 -34.89
N LEU A 642 -30.77 -10.28 -35.46
CA LEU A 642 -31.01 -9.58 -36.71
C LEU A 642 -31.83 -8.32 -36.56
N LEU A 643 -31.36 -7.25 -37.19
CA LEU A 643 -32.16 -6.04 -37.48
C LEU A 643 -32.49 -5.99 -38.97
N LYS A 644 -33.72 -5.61 -39.30
CA LYS A 644 -34.14 -5.20 -40.61
C LYS A 644 -34.09 -3.67 -40.65
N LEU A 645 -33.36 -3.13 -41.59
CA LEU A 645 -33.11 -1.72 -41.78
C LEU A 645 -33.69 -1.29 -43.14
N THR A 646 -34.56 -0.30 -43.17
CA THR A 646 -34.92 0.41 -44.40
C THR A 646 -33.97 1.60 -44.54
N ILE A 647 -33.22 1.66 -45.62
CA ILE A 647 -32.18 2.67 -45.84
C ILE A 647 -32.47 3.49 -47.10
N ASP A 648 -32.09 4.75 -47.10
CA ASP A 648 -32.00 5.61 -48.25
C ASP A 648 -30.60 5.68 -48.78
N THR A 649 -30.34 5.16 -49.97
CA THR A 649 -29.04 5.11 -50.62
C THR A 649 -28.76 6.29 -51.55
N GLY A 650 -29.70 7.26 -51.68
CA GLY A 650 -29.63 8.34 -52.65
C GLY A 650 -29.98 7.91 -54.09
N ILE A 651 -29.95 6.61 -54.40
CA ILE A 651 -30.37 5.99 -55.65
C ILE A 651 -31.75 5.41 -55.51
N ASP A 652 -32.00 4.69 -54.43
CA ASP A 652 -33.25 4.03 -54.14
C ASP A 652 -33.43 3.87 -52.62
N ARG A 653 -34.62 3.42 -52.23
CA ARG A 653 -34.86 2.89 -50.88
C ARG A 653 -34.87 1.40 -50.89
N ARG A 654 -34.07 0.77 -50.00
CA ARG A 654 -33.94 -0.68 -49.95
C ARG A 654 -33.88 -1.20 -48.51
N VAL A 655 -34.09 -2.50 -48.38
CA VAL A 655 -33.97 -3.20 -47.10
C VAL A 655 -32.64 -3.94 -47.01
N ILE A 656 -31.97 -3.80 -45.87
CA ILE A 656 -30.82 -4.60 -45.47
C ILE A 656 -31.16 -5.34 -44.19
N VAL A 657 -30.85 -6.63 -44.13
CA VAL A 657 -30.91 -7.44 -42.90
C VAL A 657 -29.49 -7.67 -42.41
N SER A 658 -29.20 -7.24 -41.18
CA SER A 658 -27.85 -7.29 -40.60
C SER A 658 -27.83 -7.93 -39.21
N GLY A 659 -26.79 -8.71 -38.92
CA GLY A 659 -26.56 -9.42 -37.65
C GLY A 659 -26.02 -8.52 -36.52
N ILE A 660 -26.65 -7.38 -36.28
CA ILE A 660 -26.16 -6.35 -35.36
C ILE A 660 -27.08 -6.12 -34.15
N ALA A 661 -28.17 -6.87 -34.03
CA ALA A 661 -29.15 -6.68 -32.95
C ALA A 661 -28.59 -7.01 -31.54
N GLU A 662 -27.47 -7.71 -31.46
CA GLU A 662 -26.74 -7.95 -30.21
C GLU A 662 -25.96 -6.71 -29.73
N PHE A 663 -25.67 -5.77 -30.63
CA PHE A 663 -24.83 -4.60 -30.35
C PHE A 663 -25.57 -3.27 -30.45
N TYR A 664 -26.69 -3.23 -31.19
CA TYR A 664 -27.45 -1.99 -31.46
C TYR A 664 -28.94 -2.25 -31.34
N SER A 665 -29.64 -1.31 -30.71
CA SER A 665 -31.11 -1.31 -30.73
C SER A 665 -31.66 -0.67 -32.03
N PRO A 666 -32.91 -0.94 -32.41
CA PRO A 666 -33.54 -0.25 -33.54
C PRO A 666 -33.47 1.28 -33.46
N GLU A 667 -33.65 1.82 -32.24
CA GLU A 667 -33.63 3.25 -31.95
C GLU A 667 -32.28 3.87 -32.21
N ASP A 668 -31.18 3.12 -31.94
CA ASP A 668 -29.80 3.56 -32.19
C ASP A 668 -29.49 3.70 -33.68
N MET A 669 -30.30 3.08 -34.53
CA MET A 669 -30.04 2.98 -35.97
C MET A 669 -30.74 4.07 -36.79
N VAL A 670 -31.91 4.46 -36.40
CA VAL A 670 -32.72 5.45 -37.16
C VAL A 670 -32.01 6.80 -37.21
N GLY A 671 -31.89 7.36 -38.41
CA GLY A 671 -31.19 8.63 -38.69
C GLY A 671 -29.68 8.50 -38.80
N ARG A 672 -29.10 7.33 -38.55
CA ARG A 672 -27.64 7.11 -38.67
C ARG A 672 -27.20 6.99 -40.11
N GLN A 673 -26.16 7.72 -40.50
CA GLN A 673 -25.47 7.52 -41.75
C GLN A 673 -24.43 6.39 -41.66
N ILE A 674 -24.47 5.49 -42.63
CA ILE A 674 -23.63 4.26 -42.68
C ILE A 674 -23.02 4.11 -44.07
N CYS A 675 -21.93 3.33 -44.16
CA CYS A 675 -21.38 2.90 -45.43
C CYS A 675 -21.90 1.50 -45.78
N ILE A 676 -22.25 1.30 -47.05
CA ILE A 676 -22.81 0.02 -47.55
C ILE A 676 -22.12 -0.43 -48.81
N LEU A 677 -22.08 -1.75 -49.01
CA LEU A 677 -21.83 -2.33 -50.35
C LEU A 677 -23.21 -2.43 -51.05
N ALA A 678 -23.41 -1.60 -52.07
CA ALA A 678 -24.76 -1.38 -52.65
C ALA A 678 -25.11 -2.39 -53.74
N ASN A 679 -24.13 -2.91 -54.49
CA ASN A 679 -24.33 -3.81 -55.63
C ASN A 679 -24.19 -5.29 -55.31
N LEU A 680 -24.34 -5.67 -54.03
CA LEU A 680 -24.36 -7.05 -53.63
C LEU A 680 -25.63 -7.75 -54.16
N LYS A 681 -25.51 -8.97 -54.70
CA LYS A 681 -26.67 -9.74 -55.14
C LYS A 681 -27.69 -9.91 -53.99
N PRO A 682 -28.98 -9.66 -54.25
CA PRO A 682 -30.03 -9.85 -53.22
C PRO A 682 -30.01 -11.23 -52.59
N ARG A 683 -30.23 -11.28 -51.30
CA ARG A 683 -30.27 -12.56 -50.53
C ARG A 683 -31.50 -12.57 -49.60
N VAL A 684 -32.21 -13.65 -49.59
CA VAL A 684 -33.30 -13.83 -48.63
C VAL A 684 -32.78 -14.30 -47.28
N ILE A 685 -33.02 -13.56 -46.22
CA ILE A 685 -32.60 -13.87 -44.86
C ILE A 685 -33.89 -13.89 -44.00
N LYS A 686 -34.25 -15.07 -43.46
CA LYS A 686 -35.47 -15.26 -42.65
C LYS A 686 -36.75 -14.74 -43.33
N GLY A 687 -36.85 -14.95 -44.67
CA GLY A 687 -38.01 -14.54 -45.48
C GLY A 687 -38.01 -13.08 -45.91
N ILE A 688 -36.98 -12.30 -45.59
CA ILE A 688 -36.81 -10.89 -45.93
C ILE A 688 -35.71 -10.79 -46.99
N GLU A 689 -35.97 -10.13 -48.12
CA GLU A 689 -34.95 -9.87 -49.12
C GLU A 689 -34.04 -8.72 -48.64
N SER A 690 -32.74 -9.03 -48.47
CA SER A 690 -31.67 -8.07 -48.14
C SER A 690 -30.90 -7.69 -49.40
N ARG A 691 -30.84 -6.37 -49.69
CA ARG A 691 -30.23 -5.80 -50.92
C ARG A 691 -29.06 -4.90 -50.55
N GLY A 692 -27.89 -5.53 -50.22
CA GLY A 692 -26.68 -4.84 -49.84
C GLY A 692 -26.14 -5.35 -48.48
N MET A 693 -25.03 -4.79 -48.07
CA MET A 693 -24.32 -5.13 -46.82
C MET A 693 -23.77 -3.86 -46.18
N ILE A 694 -23.96 -3.74 -44.87
CA ILE A 694 -23.35 -2.65 -44.09
C ILE A 694 -21.88 -2.94 -43.89
N LEU A 695 -21.00 -1.96 -44.10
CA LEU A 695 -19.59 -2.07 -43.81
C LEU A 695 -19.34 -1.81 -42.33
N MET A 696 -18.76 -2.79 -41.69
CA MET A 696 -18.44 -2.76 -40.26
C MET A 696 -17.05 -3.29 -39.99
N ALA A 697 -16.35 -2.62 -39.09
CA ALA A 697 -15.09 -3.11 -38.52
C ALA A 697 -15.42 -3.98 -37.29
N ARG A 698 -14.83 -5.19 -37.23
CA ARG A 698 -14.86 -6.03 -36.05
C ARG A 698 -13.62 -5.68 -35.21
N GLN A 699 -13.83 -5.16 -34.00
CA GLN A 699 -12.77 -4.90 -33.05
C GLN A 699 -12.34 -6.16 -32.29
N ASN A 700 -11.17 -6.09 -31.66
CA ASN A 700 -10.61 -7.17 -30.83
C ASN A 700 -11.47 -7.50 -29.60
N ASP A 701 -12.37 -6.60 -29.20
CA ASP A 701 -13.36 -6.82 -28.13
C ASP A 701 -14.59 -7.62 -28.59
N GLY A 702 -14.59 -8.08 -29.87
CA GLY A 702 -15.70 -8.78 -30.49
C GLY A 702 -16.84 -7.90 -30.95
N LYS A 703 -16.83 -6.60 -30.60
CA LYS A 703 -17.89 -5.65 -30.99
C LYS A 703 -17.74 -5.20 -32.45
N MET A 704 -18.87 -5.03 -33.08
CA MET A 704 -18.95 -4.49 -34.44
C MET A 704 -19.09 -2.96 -34.38
N ARG A 705 -18.29 -2.25 -35.16
CA ARG A 705 -18.36 -0.79 -35.28
C ARG A 705 -18.66 -0.39 -36.72
N PHE A 706 -19.51 0.61 -36.90
CA PHE A 706 -19.79 1.14 -38.23
C PHE A 706 -18.57 1.85 -38.80
N ILE A 707 -18.36 1.67 -40.10
CA ILE A 707 -17.51 2.56 -40.89
C ILE A 707 -18.41 3.70 -41.33
N THR A 708 -18.14 4.91 -40.87
CA THR A 708 -18.95 6.11 -41.16
C THR A 708 -18.06 7.21 -41.70
N PRO A 709 -18.57 8.10 -42.57
CA PRO A 709 -17.81 9.28 -42.97
C PRO A 709 -17.58 10.21 -41.77
N GLU A 710 -16.49 10.96 -41.79
CA GLU A 710 -16.11 11.91 -40.73
C GLU A 710 -17.15 13.04 -40.56
N GLN A 711 -17.79 13.41 -41.67
CA GLN A 711 -18.87 14.40 -41.71
C GLN A 711 -20.05 13.83 -42.48
N ALA A 712 -21.24 14.34 -42.21
CA ALA A 712 -22.45 13.95 -42.95
C ALA A 712 -22.28 14.29 -44.44
N LEU A 713 -22.48 13.29 -45.28
CA LEU A 713 -22.45 13.42 -46.72
C LEU A 713 -23.85 13.25 -47.32
N VAL A 714 -24.02 13.61 -48.58
CA VAL A 714 -25.23 13.25 -49.32
C VAL A 714 -25.36 11.73 -49.42
N ASN A 715 -26.58 11.19 -49.30
CA ASN A 715 -26.83 9.79 -49.52
C ASN A 715 -26.45 9.43 -50.96
N GLY A 716 -25.77 8.27 -51.10
CA GLY A 716 -25.28 7.83 -52.41
C GLY A 716 -23.86 8.32 -52.78
N ALA A 717 -23.22 9.10 -51.92
CA ALA A 717 -21.80 9.46 -52.15
C ALA A 717 -20.97 8.18 -52.27
N GLU A 718 -20.22 8.06 -53.35
CA GLU A 718 -19.36 6.94 -53.68
C GLU A 718 -18.11 6.96 -52.80
N ILE A 719 -17.70 5.78 -52.37
CA ILE A 719 -16.48 5.54 -51.58
C ILE A 719 -15.56 4.72 -52.44
N GLY A 720 -14.41 5.30 -52.83
CA GLY A 720 -13.42 4.72 -53.69
C GLY A 720 -12.02 4.80 -53.11
#